data_633ccce923c4dc899bfe9f3eda6db6f4
#
_entry.id   633ccce923c4dc899bfe9f3eda6db6f4
#
_cell.length_a   1.000
_cell.length_b   1.000
_cell.length_c   1.000
_cell.angle_alpha   90.00
_cell.angle_beta   90.00
_cell.angle_gamma   90.00
#
_symmetry.space_group_name_H-M   'P 1'
#
loop_
_entity.id
_entity.type
_entity.pdbx_description
1 polymer ?
#
loop_
_entity_poly.entity_id
_entity_poly.type
_entity_poly.pdbx_seq_one_letter_code
_entity_poly.pdbx_strand_id
1 'polypeptide(L)'
;MTFRNILMTAIGALAFTATEAQTYTEALSRGVVAVAMQKGYMVSWRFLATDQKDAAFDVMRDGKIIARNLTGATCFVDKKGKADSKYSVRCSTDGSVTEGMTWAQPYMSIPLRRPENGVTPDGKTYTYAPNDCSVGDVDADGDYEIILKWEPSNAHDNSHDGYTGNVLLDCYKISTDSLHNFKWRIDLGKNIRAGAHYTQFLVYDFDGDGKAEVICKTAPGSKDGKGRYVTEAATDQSILEADNEANYVERNGRILSGPEYLTVFSGEDGHAIHTIYYTPNRAFGTGGAPRYATEIWGDKNPGNRGERYLACVAFVDGKDKNPSAVMCRGYYTSSNLWAVRFDGKHLSTNWLHHSSSPHDWTVTDGNGNIIAKAENLNGSSYGQGAHSVAVADVDGDGCDEITYGSCAINNDGTLLYTTNLGHGDAQHLSDLDPDRPGLEYFMVHEAYPYGADLRDARTGEILYRSTDKDDTGRGVAADIDPAHRGAEFWCSAAKQVHDIKGNIIAKTETWTPQNFRIFWDGDPYEELIGNGRNNSNFPRQQRRPDWRGGQMGKKGNQNVGNGNAKAQQEEHQSKADRKPLPAYYIAKWNGKGCDPVLINGKNLSDYGHSASCNGTKATPCLQADLFGDWREELILFDSSDCAHLNIFSTNIPTPHRVPTLMHDHVYRMGVAWQNVSYNQPPHLGYYLPDYVKK
;
A
#
# COMPACT_ATOMS: atom_id res chain seq x y z
N MET A 1 -71.35 -28.64 5.38
CA MET A 1 -70.12 -28.92 6.15
C MET A 1 -68.97 -28.54 5.32
N THR A 2 -68.41 -27.35 5.57
CA THR A 2 -67.34 -26.75 4.78
C THR A 2 -66.13 -26.62 5.66
N PHE A 3 -65.07 -27.35 5.34
CA PHE A 3 -63.76 -27.22 5.98
C PHE A 3 -63.00 -26.03 5.37
N ARG A 4 -62.67 -25.06 6.20
CA ARG A 4 -61.76 -23.98 5.89
C ARG A 4 -60.34 -24.42 6.25
N ASN A 5 -59.46 -24.54 5.27
CA ASN A 5 -58.03 -24.70 5.46
C ASN A 5 -57.40 -23.33 5.72
N ILE A 6 -56.81 -23.19 6.91
CA ILE A 6 -55.96 -22.08 7.30
C ILE A 6 -54.54 -22.46 6.87
N LEU A 7 -54.00 -21.77 5.89
CA LEU A 7 -52.59 -21.88 5.48
C LEU A 7 -51.78 -20.95 6.40
N MET A 8 -51.06 -21.50 7.36
CA MET A 8 -50.04 -20.78 8.10
C MET A 8 -48.76 -20.70 7.27
N THR A 9 -48.45 -19.51 6.80
CA THR A 9 -47.14 -19.18 6.20
C THR A 9 -46.15 -19.02 7.33
N ALA A 10 -45.28 -20.01 7.54
CA ALA A 10 -44.10 -19.87 8.41
C ALA A 10 -43.05 -19.08 7.65
N ILE A 11 -42.84 -17.82 8.03
CA ILE A 11 -41.68 -17.04 7.63
C ILE A 11 -40.53 -17.59 8.47
N GLY A 12 -39.74 -18.47 7.87
CA GLY A 12 -38.46 -18.88 8.42
C GLY A 12 -37.48 -17.73 8.30
N ALA A 13 -37.15 -17.08 9.41
CA ALA A 13 -35.96 -16.22 9.47
C ALA A 13 -34.74 -17.13 9.29
N LEU A 14 -34.18 -17.13 8.08
CA LEU A 14 -32.83 -17.63 7.84
C LEU A 14 -31.89 -16.67 8.60
N ALA A 15 -31.48 -17.08 9.79
CA ALA A 15 -30.32 -16.54 10.43
C ALA A 15 -29.13 -16.94 9.52
N PHE A 16 -28.62 -16.01 8.74
CA PHE A 16 -27.30 -16.13 8.19
C PHE A 16 -26.33 -16.14 9.37
N THR A 17 -25.93 -17.31 9.81
CA THR A 17 -24.67 -17.44 10.53
C THR A 17 -23.61 -17.11 9.52
N ALA A 18 -22.97 -15.94 9.62
CA ALA A 18 -21.71 -15.69 8.97
C ALA A 18 -20.78 -16.84 9.40
N THR A 19 -20.58 -17.81 8.54
CA THR A 19 -19.43 -18.70 8.64
C THR A 19 -18.25 -17.80 8.36
N GLU A 20 -17.50 -17.46 9.41
CA GLU A 20 -16.18 -16.88 9.25
C GLU A 20 -15.43 -17.85 8.31
N ALA A 21 -15.27 -17.46 7.04
CA ALA A 21 -14.45 -18.19 6.12
C ALA A 21 -13.06 -18.21 6.74
N GLN A 22 -12.49 -19.38 6.92
CA GLN A 22 -11.15 -19.56 7.45
C GLN A 22 -10.18 -19.02 6.43
N THR A 23 -9.91 -17.72 6.51
CA THR A 23 -8.91 -17.04 5.70
C THR A 23 -7.55 -17.69 5.96
N TYR A 24 -6.74 -17.84 4.93
CA TYR A 24 -5.33 -18.23 5.11
C TYR A 24 -4.67 -17.24 6.07
N THR A 25 -4.31 -17.72 7.23
CA THR A 25 -3.72 -16.92 8.31
C THR A 25 -2.25 -17.27 8.38
N GLU A 26 -1.37 -16.30 8.15
CA GLU A 26 0.08 -16.48 8.27
C GLU A 26 0.44 -17.00 9.67
N ALA A 27 1.39 -17.93 9.76
CA ALA A 27 1.85 -18.53 10.99
C ALA A 27 2.80 -17.60 11.75
N LEU A 28 2.30 -16.53 12.34
CA LEU A 28 3.10 -15.49 12.97
C LEU A 28 3.55 -15.86 14.40
N SER A 29 4.73 -15.40 14.78
CA SER A 29 5.20 -15.37 16.16
C SER A 29 4.38 -14.37 17.00
N ARG A 30 4.60 -14.34 18.33
CA ARG A 30 3.96 -13.34 19.20
C ARG A 30 4.48 -11.91 18.99
N GLY A 31 5.52 -11.69 18.22
CA GLY A 31 6.07 -10.37 17.93
C GLY A 31 6.31 -9.52 19.19
N VAL A 32 6.82 -10.12 20.27
CA VAL A 32 6.96 -9.45 21.57
C VAL A 32 7.94 -8.30 21.47
N VAL A 33 7.51 -7.09 21.86
CA VAL A 33 8.35 -5.90 21.89
C VAL A 33 8.18 -5.14 23.20
N ALA A 34 9.29 -4.60 23.73
CA ALA A 34 9.29 -3.71 24.88
C ALA A 34 9.81 -2.34 24.46
N VAL A 35 8.94 -1.34 24.39
CA VAL A 35 9.25 0.00 23.91
C VAL A 35 9.44 0.93 25.08
N ALA A 36 10.53 1.73 25.06
CA ALA A 36 10.85 2.68 26.12
C ALA A 36 9.77 3.75 26.26
N MET A 37 9.31 3.95 27.49
CA MET A 37 8.46 5.07 27.91
C MET A 37 9.30 6.16 28.59
N GLN A 38 8.68 7.28 28.97
CA GLN A 38 9.35 8.27 29.83
C GLN A 38 9.84 7.65 31.16
N LYS A 39 9.14 6.62 31.66
CA LYS A 39 9.51 5.85 32.84
C LYS A 39 9.12 4.39 32.65
N GLY A 40 10.12 3.50 32.54
CA GLY A 40 9.92 2.07 32.34
C GLY A 40 9.69 1.72 30.88
N TYR A 41 8.99 0.60 30.64
CA TYR A 41 8.78 0.02 29.31
C TYR A 41 7.33 -0.43 29.17
N MET A 42 6.77 -0.24 27.99
CA MET A 42 5.55 -0.93 27.57
C MET A 42 5.96 -2.20 26.83
N VAL A 43 5.54 -3.34 27.35
CA VAL A 43 5.71 -4.66 26.72
C VAL A 43 4.40 -5.00 26.02
N SER A 44 4.44 -5.30 24.74
CA SER A 44 3.27 -5.70 23.96
C SER A 44 3.54 -6.94 23.12
N TRP A 45 2.48 -7.64 22.73
CA TRP A 45 2.56 -8.90 21.97
C TRP A 45 1.28 -9.12 21.14
N ARG A 46 1.40 -9.88 20.06
CA ARG A 46 0.25 -10.23 19.22
C ARG A 46 -0.73 -11.12 19.93
N PHE A 47 -2.01 -10.80 19.79
CA PHE A 47 -3.11 -11.75 19.92
C PHE A 47 -3.39 -12.30 18.52
N LEU A 48 -3.27 -13.61 18.32
CA LEU A 48 -3.45 -14.24 17.03
C LEU A 48 -4.94 -14.57 16.82
N ALA A 49 -5.44 -14.50 15.59
CA ALA A 49 -6.82 -14.92 15.29
C ALA A 49 -7.05 -16.41 15.56
N THR A 50 -5.98 -17.21 15.62
CA THR A 50 -6.00 -18.63 15.98
C THR A 50 -6.02 -18.88 17.49
N ASP A 51 -5.86 -17.84 18.31
CA ASP A 51 -5.90 -17.98 19.78
C ASP A 51 -7.33 -18.24 20.27
N GLN A 52 -7.42 -18.96 21.38
CA GLN A 52 -8.67 -19.05 22.11
C GLN A 52 -9.06 -17.69 22.70
N LYS A 53 -10.35 -17.34 22.65
CA LYS A 53 -10.84 -16.02 23.12
C LYS A 53 -10.46 -15.71 24.57
N ASP A 54 -10.30 -16.73 25.42
CA ASP A 54 -9.92 -16.64 26.84
C ASP A 54 -8.42 -16.88 27.08
N ALA A 55 -7.60 -16.99 26.02
CA ALA A 55 -6.16 -17.15 26.18
C ALA A 55 -5.58 -16.10 27.12
N ALA A 56 -4.76 -16.55 28.08
CA ALA A 56 -4.14 -15.70 29.07
C ALA A 56 -2.62 -15.70 28.90
N PHE A 57 -1.99 -14.60 29.30
CA PHE A 57 -0.56 -14.40 29.10
C PHE A 57 0.15 -14.05 30.41
N ASP A 58 1.34 -14.61 30.59
CA ASP A 58 2.26 -14.20 31.63
C ASP A 58 3.39 -13.37 31.01
N VAL A 59 3.70 -12.21 31.58
CA VAL A 59 4.84 -11.38 31.18
C VAL A 59 6.01 -11.66 32.12
N MET A 60 7.17 -11.90 31.52
CA MET A 60 8.42 -12.15 32.23
C MET A 60 9.44 -11.06 31.92
N ARG A 61 10.24 -10.74 32.94
CA ARG A 61 11.45 -9.93 32.81
C ARG A 61 12.63 -10.66 33.45
N ASP A 62 13.73 -10.79 32.71
CA ASP A 62 14.95 -11.46 33.18
C ASP A 62 14.67 -12.87 33.74
N GLY A 63 13.79 -13.63 33.04
CA GLY A 63 13.35 -14.97 33.42
C GLY A 63 12.39 -15.05 34.59
N LYS A 64 11.94 -13.91 35.16
CA LYS A 64 11.00 -13.85 36.29
C LYS A 64 9.66 -13.28 35.85
N ILE A 65 8.58 -13.97 36.23
CA ILE A 65 7.23 -13.48 35.97
C ILE A 65 6.97 -12.19 36.74
N ILE A 66 6.59 -11.14 36.06
CA ILE A 66 6.25 -9.80 36.58
C ILE A 66 4.75 -9.49 36.50
N ALA A 67 4.01 -10.16 35.61
CA ALA A 67 2.56 -10.15 35.55
C ALA A 67 2.06 -11.53 35.16
N ARG A 68 0.88 -11.93 35.69
CA ARG A 68 0.30 -13.25 35.48
C ARG A 68 -1.12 -13.17 34.96
N ASN A 69 -1.47 -14.17 34.14
CA ASN A 69 -2.85 -14.45 33.76
C ASN A 69 -3.56 -13.21 33.19
N LEU A 70 -2.87 -12.46 32.29
CA LEU A 70 -3.44 -11.31 31.60
C LEU A 70 -4.41 -11.80 30.52
N THR A 71 -5.70 -11.48 30.66
CA THR A 71 -6.79 -11.84 29.74
C THR A 71 -7.40 -10.65 29.03
N GLY A 72 -6.97 -9.43 29.38
CA GLY A 72 -7.37 -8.18 28.73
C GLY A 72 -6.47 -7.83 27.55
N ALA A 73 -6.10 -6.57 27.45
CA ALA A 73 -5.18 -6.07 26.41
C ALA A 73 -3.87 -6.86 26.37
N THR A 74 -3.28 -6.94 25.18
CA THR A 74 -1.97 -7.57 24.96
C THR A 74 -0.81 -6.58 25.11
N CYS A 75 -0.91 -5.72 26.12
CA CYS A 75 0.18 -4.85 26.54
C CYS A 75 0.28 -4.76 28.07
N PHE A 76 1.47 -4.50 28.57
CA PHE A 76 1.76 -4.37 30.00
C PHE A 76 2.84 -3.29 30.26
N VAL A 77 2.59 -2.39 31.22
CA VAL A 77 3.54 -1.33 31.59
C VAL A 77 4.42 -1.80 32.75
N ASP A 78 5.70 -2.05 32.47
CA ASP A 78 6.71 -2.32 33.49
C ASP A 78 7.46 -1.05 33.91
N LYS A 79 6.99 -0.44 34.99
CA LYS A 79 7.62 0.80 35.56
C LYS A 79 9.05 0.59 36.09
N LYS A 80 9.49 -0.69 36.24
CA LYS A 80 10.83 -1.05 36.75
C LYS A 80 11.77 -1.54 35.66
N GLY A 81 11.30 -1.64 34.42
CA GLY A 81 12.09 -2.04 33.26
C GLY A 81 13.27 -1.11 32.99
N LYS A 82 14.34 -1.67 32.44
CA LYS A 82 15.57 -0.99 32.03
C LYS A 82 15.92 -1.35 30.59
N ALA A 83 16.84 -0.62 29.99
CA ALA A 83 17.26 -0.85 28.61
C ALA A 83 17.95 -2.20 28.37
N ASP A 84 18.50 -2.81 29.42
CA ASP A 84 19.12 -4.14 29.40
C ASP A 84 18.18 -5.27 29.86
N SER A 85 16.93 -4.97 30.23
CA SER A 85 15.94 -5.98 30.61
C SER A 85 15.57 -6.86 29.41
N LYS A 86 15.50 -8.16 29.66
CA LYS A 86 15.04 -9.15 28.68
C LYS A 86 13.60 -9.53 28.99
N TYR A 87 12.72 -9.28 28.03
CA TYR A 87 11.30 -9.61 28.16
C TYR A 87 10.95 -10.87 27.38
N SER A 88 9.99 -11.62 27.91
CA SER A 88 9.31 -12.68 27.19
C SER A 88 7.87 -12.80 27.63
N VAL A 89 7.03 -13.38 26.78
CA VAL A 89 5.62 -13.61 27.04
C VAL A 89 5.33 -15.10 26.91
N ARG A 90 4.64 -15.65 27.90
CA ARG A 90 4.18 -17.04 27.90
C ARG A 90 2.67 -17.07 27.69
N CYS A 91 2.22 -17.80 26.67
CA CYS A 91 0.81 -18.12 26.49
C CYS A 91 0.38 -19.24 27.44
N SER A 92 -0.74 -19.08 28.14
CA SER A 92 -1.22 -20.10 29.10
C SER A 92 -1.88 -21.30 28.41
N THR A 93 -2.34 -21.12 27.16
CA THR A 93 -3.12 -22.13 26.44
C THR A 93 -2.25 -23.29 25.97
N ASP A 94 -1.10 -22.97 25.38
CA ASP A 94 -0.16 -23.92 24.79
C ASP A 94 1.19 -23.99 25.50
N GLY A 95 1.42 -23.10 26.48
CA GLY A 95 2.65 -23.00 27.24
C GLY A 95 3.83 -22.42 26.48
N SER A 96 3.61 -21.97 25.25
CA SER A 96 4.68 -21.37 24.41
C SER A 96 5.24 -20.12 25.08
N VAL A 97 6.54 -19.91 24.90
CA VAL A 97 7.27 -18.72 25.39
C VAL A 97 7.95 -18.05 24.21
N THR A 98 7.60 -16.78 23.96
CA THR A 98 8.25 -15.95 22.93
C THR A 98 9.13 -14.92 23.59
N GLU A 99 10.39 -14.87 23.19
CA GLU A 99 11.32 -13.82 23.62
C GLU A 99 11.05 -12.52 22.84
N GLY A 100 11.24 -11.37 23.51
CA GLY A 100 10.96 -10.07 22.95
C GLY A 100 12.19 -9.23 22.72
N MET A 101 12.07 -8.26 21.82
CA MET A 101 13.06 -7.21 21.60
C MET A 101 12.83 -6.06 22.58
N THR A 102 13.92 -5.51 23.16
CA THR A 102 13.84 -4.33 24.03
C THR A 102 14.44 -3.11 23.31
N TRP A 103 13.59 -2.11 23.05
CA TRP A 103 13.96 -0.89 22.34
C TRP A 103 14.21 0.26 23.33
N ALA A 104 15.46 0.70 23.39
CA ALA A 104 15.87 1.79 24.28
C ALA A 104 15.29 3.17 23.87
N GLN A 105 14.70 3.27 22.70
CA GLN A 105 14.03 4.43 22.13
C GLN A 105 12.62 4.00 21.64
N PRO A 106 11.71 4.93 21.34
CA PRO A 106 10.42 4.59 20.76
C PRO A 106 10.50 4.11 19.30
N TYR A 107 11.69 3.80 18.83
CA TYR A 107 11.96 3.22 17.51
C TYR A 107 13.18 2.32 17.57
N MET A 108 13.26 1.39 16.63
CA MET A 108 14.42 0.60 16.30
C MET A 108 15.03 1.08 14.99
N SER A 109 16.34 1.29 14.96
CA SER A 109 17.06 1.70 13.75
C SER A 109 17.77 0.49 13.14
N ILE A 110 17.39 0.12 11.92
CA ILE A 110 17.95 -1.00 11.16
C ILE A 110 19.01 -0.45 10.22
N PRO A 111 20.28 -0.88 10.35
CA PRO A 111 21.35 -0.47 9.44
C PRO A 111 21.18 -1.13 8.07
N LEU A 112 21.42 -0.37 7.02
CA LEU A 112 21.27 -0.79 5.63
C LEU A 112 22.59 -0.82 4.88
N ARG A 113 22.70 -1.68 3.87
CA ARG A 113 23.81 -1.70 2.90
C ARG A 113 23.50 -0.74 1.75
N ARG A 114 23.59 0.58 2.01
CA ARG A 114 23.32 1.60 0.99
C ARG A 114 24.14 1.33 -0.27
N PRO A 115 23.49 1.35 -1.49
CA PRO A 115 24.22 1.17 -2.74
C PRO A 115 25.21 2.32 -3.00
N GLU A 116 26.27 2.01 -3.74
CA GLU A 116 27.22 3.03 -4.17
C GLU A 116 26.58 4.04 -5.13
N ASN A 117 27.11 5.27 -5.11
CA ASN A 117 26.68 6.30 -6.06
C ASN A 117 27.09 5.90 -7.48
N GLY A 118 26.25 6.26 -8.45
CA GLY A 118 26.51 5.96 -9.86
C GLY A 118 26.66 7.21 -10.71
N VAL A 119 26.99 6.97 -11.99
CA VAL A 119 27.08 8.02 -13.02
C VAL A 119 26.29 7.54 -14.26
N THR A 120 25.42 8.38 -14.77
CA THR A 120 24.62 8.10 -15.96
C THR A 120 25.44 8.31 -17.25
N PRO A 121 25.02 7.78 -18.41
CA PRO A 121 25.71 7.97 -19.69
C PRO A 121 25.93 9.43 -20.09
N ASP A 122 25.11 10.36 -19.61
CA ASP A 122 25.28 11.81 -19.83
C ASP A 122 26.18 12.50 -18.78
N GLY A 123 26.89 11.70 -17.96
CA GLY A 123 27.89 12.18 -17.01
C GLY A 123 27.33 12.74 -15.70
N LYS A 124 26.04 12.58 -15.42
CA LYS A 124 25.43 13.05 -14.17
C LYS A 124 25.54 12.01 -13.07
N THR A 125 25.99 12.42 -11.90
CA THR A 125 26.05 11.57 -10.72
C THR A 125 24.65 11.41 -10.10
N TYR A 126 24.37 10.25 -9.51
CA TYR A 126 23.19 9.97 -8.69
C TYR A 126 23.55 9.20 -7.43
N THR A 127 22.70 9.31 -6.43
CA THR A 127 22.83 8.63 -5.14
C THR A 127 21.58 7.79 -4.92
N TYR A 128 21.59 6.96 -3.87
CA TYR A 128 20.43 6.15 -3.48
C TYR A 128 19.85 6.59 -2.15
N ALA A 129 18.54 6.46 -2.03
CA ALA A 129 17.79 6.56 -0.78
C ALA A 129 16.83 5.37 -0.62
N PRO A 130 16.53 4.93 0.62
CA PRO A 130 15.46 3.99 0.87
C PRO A 130 14.13 4.56 0.39
N ASN A 131 13.29 3.70 -0.19
CA ASN A 131 11.98 4.07 -0.71
C ASN A 131 10.91 3.11 -0.16
N ASP A 132 10.03 2.58 -1.00
CA ASP A 132 8.96 1.70 -0.59
C ASP A 132 9.50 0.39 0.00
N CYS A 133 8.85 -0.09 1.05
CA CYS A 133 9.05 -1.41 1.61
C CYS A 133 7.79 -2.27 1.44
N SER A 134 7.98 -3.57 1.53
CA SER A 134 6.95 -4.56 1.82
C SER A 134 7.49 -5.58 2.79
N VAL A 135 6.65 -6.43 3.35
CA VAL A 135 7.04 -7.44 4.34
C VAL A 135 6.46 -8.81 4.02
N GLY A 136 7.20 -9.85 4.37
CA GLY A 136 6.79 -11.25 4.33
C GLY A 136 7.70 -12.07 5.23
N ASP A 137 7.19 -13.16 5.77
CA ASP A 137 8.00 -14.19 6.42
C ASP A 137 8.69 -15.02 5.32
N VAL A 138 9.98 -14.75 5.07
CA VAL A 138 10.68 -15.38 3.94
C VAL A 138 11.40 -16.67 4.31
N ASP A 139 11.49 -17.01 5.59
CA ASP A 139 12.16 -18.23 6.07
C ASP A 139 11.30 -19.09 7.01
N ALA A 140 10.01 -18.76 7.16
CA ALA A 140 9.00 -19.45 7.96
C ALA A 140 9.35 -19.52 9.46
N ASP A 141 9.99 -18.47 9.98
CA ASP A 141 10.29 -18.38 11.41
C ASP A 141 9.18 -17.66 12.21
N GLY A 142 8.16 -17.15 11.54
CA GLY A 142 7.00 -16.45 12.09
C GLY A 142 7.22 -14.95 12.31
N ASP A 143 8.39 -14.44 11.97
CA ASP A 143 8.71 -13.01 11.97
C ASP A 143 8.86 -12.50 10.52
N TYR A 144 8.53 -11.23 10.30
CA TYR A 144 8.64 -10.65 8.98
C TYR A 144 10.04 -10.17 8.67
N GLU A 145 10.47 -10.34 7.41
CA GLU A 145 11.58 -9.61 6.79
C GLU A 145 11.05 -8.42 6.00
N ILE A 146 11.91 -7.40 5.87
CA ILE A 146 11.65 -6.22 5.06
C ILE A 146 12.27 -6.39 3.68
N ILE A 147 11.46 -6.26 2.64
CA ILE A 147 11.93 -6.08 1.28
C ILE A 147 11.90 -4.59 0.95
N LEU A 148 13.07 -3.99 0.77
CA LEU A 148 13.28 -2.57 0.54
C LEU A 148 13.62 -2.29 -0.92
N LYS A 149 12.90 -1.35 -1.54
CA LYS A 149 13.26 -0.77 -2.84
C LYS A 149 14.18 0.43 -2.64
N TRP A 150 15.33 0.41 -3.29
CA TRP A 150 16.23 1.56 -3.39
C TRP A 150 15.86 2.41 -4.60
N GLU A 151 15.62 3.70 -4.36
CA GLU A 151 15.35 4.66 -5.44
C GLU A 151 16.58 5.51 -5.72
N PRO A 152 17.06 5.56 -6.98
CA PRO A 152 18.12 6.49 -7.37
C PRO A 152 17.60 7.92 -7.40
N SER A 153 18.43 8.89 -7.01
CA SER A 153 18.05 10.31 -6.91
C SER A 153 17.66 10.95 -8.25
N ASN A 154 17.94 10.30 -9.36
CA ASN A 154 17.56 10.67 -10.72
C ASN A 154 16.38 9.84 -11.26
N ALA A 155 15.55 9.26 -10.39
CA ALA A 155 14.28 8.66 -10.80
C ALA A 155 13.35 9.68 -11.46
N HIS A 156 12.60 9.25 -12.48
CA HIS A 156 11.74 10.11 -13.28
C HIS A 156 10.30 9.61 -13.34
N ASP A 157 9.35 10.55 -13.42
CA ASP A 157 8.00 10.25 -13.85
C ASP A 157 7.98 9.84 -15.33
N ASN A 158 6.97 9.05 -15.70
CA ASN A 158 6.80 8.53 -17.07
C ASN A 158 6.64 9.63 -18.13
N SER A 159 6.21 10.82 -17.74
CA SER A 159 6.04 11.97 -18.62
C SER A 159 7.36 12.70 -18.94
N HIS A 160 8.46 12.42 -18.22
CA HIS A 160 9.73 13.12 -18.35
C HIS A 160 10.82 12.26 -18.99
N ASP A 161 11.68 12.89 -19.78
CA ASP A 161 12.92 12.31 -20.28
C ASP A 161 14.01 12.34 -19.21
N GLY A 162 15.02 11.48 -19.31
CA GLY A 162 16.20 11.43 -18.46
C GLY A 162 16.63 9.99 -18.15
N TYR A 163 17.94 9.82 -18.01
CA TYR A 163 18.53 8.55 -17.54
C TYR A 163 18.23 8.35 -16.05
N THR A 164 18.08 7.11 -15.65
CA THR A 164 17.95 6.72 -14.22
C THR A 164 19.05 5.74 -13.83
N GLY A 165 19.38 5.66 -12.55
CA GLY A 165 20.12 4.55 -12.00
C GLY A 165 19.25 3.28 -11.98
N ASN A 166 19.87 2.14 -11.69
CA ASN A 166 19.16 0.87 -11.52
C ASN A 166 18.24 0.92 -10.30
N VAL A 167 17.13 0.20 -10.36
CA VAL A 167 16.32 -0.11 -9.18
C VAL A 167 16.87 -1.36 -8.53
N LEU A 168 17.04 -1.33 -7.21
CA LEU A 168 17.52 -2.46 -6.43
C LEU A 168 16.48 -2.85 -5.39
N LEU A 169 16.33 -4.15 -5.14
CA LEU A 169 15.52 -4.68 -4.05
C LEU A 169 16.44 -5.43 -3.09
N ASP A 170 16.36 -5.08 -1.81
CA ASP A 170 17.12 -5.72 -0.74
C ASP A 170 16.19 -6.41 0.24
N CYS A 171 16.62 -7.53 0.81
CA CYS A 171 15.96 -8.17 1.94
C CYS A 171 16.77 -8.00 3.21
N TYR A 172 16.07 -7.62 4.29
CA TYR A 172 16.67 -7.45 5.62
C TYR A 172 15.85 -8.16 6.70
N LYS A 173 16.51 -8.86 7.59
CA LYS A 173 15.92 -9.20 8.90
C LYS A 173 15.74 -7.95 9.73
N ILE A 174 14.66 -7.90 10.50
CA ILE A 174 14.38 -6.79 11.42
C ILE A 174 15.31 -6.93 12.63
N SER A 175 16.52 -6.42 12.49
CA SER A 175 17.58 -6.53 13.48
C SER A 175 18.54 -5.34 13.41
N THR A 176 19.07 -4.94 14.56
CA THR A 176 20.14 -3.93 14.66
C THR A 176 21.54 -4.49 14.37
N ASP A 177 21.67 -5.81 14.17
CA ASP A 177 22.93 -6.45 13.84
C ASP A 177 23.30 -6.25 12.37
N SER A 178 24.10 -5.24 12.09
CA SER A 178 24.55 -4.90 10.72
C SER A 178 25.36 -5.98 10.00
N LEU A 179 25.86 -6.99 10.73
CA LEU A 179 26.63 -8.08 10.14
C LEU A 179 25.73 -9.19 9.57
N HIS A 180 24.55 -9.39 10.18
CA HIS A 180 23.70 -10.54 9.88
C HIS A 180 22.27 -10.18 9.46
N ASN A 181 21.91 -8.92 9.42
CA ASN A 181 20.54 -8.50 9.05
C ASN A 181 20.29 -8.52 7.54
N PHE A 182 21.30 -8.33 6.70
CA PHE A 182 21.17 -8.33 5.26
C PHE A 182 21.14 -9.76 4.70
N LYS A 183 20.11 -10.12 3.94
CA LYS A 183 19.97 -11.44 3.30
C LYS A 183 20.47 -11.42 1.86
N TRP A 184 19.92 -10.57 1.01
CA TRP A 184 20.24 -10.54 -0.43
C TRP A 184 19.91 -9.20 -1.09
N ARG A 185 20.41 -8.99 -2.31
CA ARG A 185 20.09 -7.87 -3.21
C ARG A 185 19.80 -8.38 -4.62
N ILE A 186 18.65 -7.97 -5.16
CA ILE A 186 18.28 -8.11 -6.58
C ILE A 186 18.61 -6.80 -7.28
N ASP A 187 19.29 -6.86 -8.44
CA ASP A 187 19.54 -5.70 -9.30
C ASP A 187 18.67 -5.81 -10.56
N LEU A 188 17.69 -4.93 -10.70
CA LEU A 188 16.77 -4.95 -11.86
C LEU A 188 17.43 -4.50 -13.16
N GLY A 189 18.66 -3.97 -13.08
CA GLY A 189 19.49 -3.66 -14.24
C GLY A 189 19.09 -2.42 -15.01
N LYS A 190 19.89 -2.10 -16.03
CA LYS A 190 19.77 -0.89 -16.85
C LYS A 190 18.48 -0.80 -17.68
N ASN A 191 17.85 -1.94 -17.98
CA ASN A 191 16.65 -2.02 -18.82
C ASN A 191 15.34 -1.92 -18.03
N ILE A 192 15.40 -1.62 -16.73
CA ILE A 192 14.29 -1.20 -15.89
C ILE A 192 14.50 0.25 -15.47
N ARG A 193 13.59 1.13 -15.83
CA ARG A 193 13.65 2.57 -15.51
C ARG A 193 13.16 2.82 -14.10
N ALA A 194 13.80 3.72 -13.34
CA ALA A 194 13.39 4.08 -11.99
C ALA A 194 12.34 5.21 -11.99
N GLY A 195 11.37 5.07 -11.09
CA GLY A 195 10.28 6.04 -10.84
C GLY A 195 9.07 5.34 -10.22
N ALA A 196 8.17 6.11 -9.63
CA ALA A 196 7.04 5.61 -8.85
C ALA A 196 6.12 4.62 -9.61
N HIS A 197 6.05 4.71 -10.94
CA HIS A 197 5.12 3.91 -11.74
C HIS A 197 5.76 2.74 -12.49
N TYR A 198 7.10 2.56 -12.42
CA TYR A 198 7.79 1.57 -13.26
C TYR A 198 7.95 0.21 -12.63
N THR A 199 8.24 0.16 -11.31
CA THR A 199 8.57 -1.07 -10.61
C THR A 199 7.60 -1.26 -9.45
N GLN A 200 6.67 -2.19 -9.63
CA GLN A 200 5.81 -2.71 -8.59
C GLN A 200 6.36 -4.09 -8.18
N PHE A 201 6.44 -4.36 -6.89
CA PHE A 201 6.88 -5.66 -6.40
C PHE A 201 5.91 -6.15 -5.33
N LEU A 202 5.60 -7.42 -5.35
CA LEU A 202 4.71 -8.08 -4.42
C LEU A 202 5.52 -9.02 -3.54
N VAL A 203 5.18 -9.08 -2.26
CA VAL A 203 5.79 -9.97 -1.27
C VAL A 203 4.68 -10.72 -0.56
N TYR A 204 4.59 -12.01 -0.81
CA TYR A 204 3.57 -12.87 -0.24
C TYR A 204 3.95 -14.35 -0.42
N ASP A 205 3.37 -15.23 0.38
CA ASP A 205 3.46 -16.69 0.17
C ASP A 205 2.48 -17.08 -0.96
N PHE A 206 3.02 -17.20 -2.19
CA PHE A 206 2.21 -17.47 -3.38
C PHE A 206 1.95 -18.96 -3.64
N ASP A 207 2.73 -19.86 -3.04
CA ASP A 207 2.57 -21.30 -3.25
C ASP A 207 2.06 -22.07 -2.01
N GLY A 208 1.92 -21.36 -0.87
CA GLY A 208 1.35 -21.90 0.36
C GLY A 208 2.34 -22.76 1.17
N ASP A 209 3.65 -22.59 0.95
CA ASP A 209 4.69 -23.34 1.68
C ASP A 209 5.07 -22.70 3.04
N GLY A 210 4.53 -21.52 3.34
CA GLY A 210 4.76 -20.73 4.55
C GLY A 210 5.92 -19.75 4.41
N LYS A 211 6.56 -19.64 3.23
CA LYS A 211 7.61 -18.66 2.95
C LYS A 211 7.18 -17.70 1.86
N ALA A 212 7.40 -16.44 2.09
CA ALA A 212 7.02 -15.42 1.10
C ALA A 212 8.00 -15.38 -0.08
N GLU A 213 7.49 -15.29 -1.31
CA GLU A 213 8.20 -14.97 -2.53
C GLU A 213 8.17 -13.47 -2.82
N VAL A 214 9.03 -13.07 -3.76
CA VAL A 214 9.01 -11.73 -4.36
C VAL A 214 8.70 -11.85 -5.85
N ILE A 215 7.65 -11.16 -6.31
CA ILE A 215 7.28 -11.12 -7.73
C ILE A 215 7.38 -9.67 -8.24
N CYS A 216 8.14 -9.47 -9.31
CA CYS A 216 8.20 -8.15 -9.96
C CYS A 216 8.54 -8.24 -11.44
N LYS A 217 8.35 -7.10 -12.14
CA LYS A 217 8.77 -6.92 -13.53
C LYS A 217 10.29 -6.86 -13.63
N THR A 218 10.85 -7.61 -14.58
CA THR A 218 12.28 -7.67 -14.90
C THR A 218 12.52 -7.50 -16.41
N ALA A 219 13.79 -7.51 -16.82
CA ALA A 219 14.20 -7.36 -18.22
C ALA A 219 15.57 -8.06 -18.44
N PRO A 220 16.05 -8.18 -19.69
CA PRO A 220 17.42 -8.63 -19.95
C PRO A 220 18.43 -7.79 -19.16
N GLY A 221 19.39 -8.45 -18.49
CA GLY A 221 20.38 -7.81 -17.62
C GLY A 221 19.97 -7.67 -16.17
N SER A 222 18.71 -7.98 -15.78
CA SER A 222 18.32 -8.11 -14.37
C SER A 222 19.01 -9.31 -13.72
N LYS A 223 19.49 -9.14 -12.48
CA LYS A 223 20.21 -10.17 -11.70
C LYS A 223 19.49 -10.48 -10.41
N ASP A 224 19.46 -11.75 -10.08
CA ASP A 224 18.89 -12.29 -8.85
C ASP A 224 19.81 -12.06 -7.63
N GLY A 225 19.36 -12.46 -6.44
CA GLY A 225 20.11 -12.35 -5.18
C GLY A 225 21.42 -13.17 -5.13
N LYS A 226 21.64 -14.05 -6.10
CA LYS A 226 22.88 -14.81 -6.28
C LYS A 226 23.77 -14.22 -7.37
N GLY A 227 23.37 -13.12 -8.01
CA GLY A 227 24.10 -12.46 -9.09
C GLY A 227 23.95 -13.11 -10.47
N ARG A 228 23.06 -14.08 -10.65
CA ARG A 228 22.74 -14.74 -11.92
C ARG A 228 21.71 -13.93 -12.68
N TYR A 229 21.71 -14.02 -14.01
CA TYR A 229 20.67 -13.38 -14.80
C TYR A 229 19.32 -14.07 -14.63
N VAL A 230 18.25 -13.29 -14.52
CA VAL A 230 16.88 -13.83 -14.37
C VAL A 230 16.44 -14.67 -15.57
N THR A 231 17.05 -14.46 -16.74
CA THR A 231 16.81 -15.26 -17.94
C THR A 231 17.18 -16.73 -17.77
N GLU A 232 18.12 -17.05 -16.87
CA GLU A 232 18.54 -18.44 -16.59
C GLU A 232 17.45 -19.26 -15.88
N ALA A 233 16.46 -18.57 -15.28
CA ALA A 233 15.32 -19.20 -14.62
C ALA A 233 14.11 -19.41 -15.55
N ALA A 234 14.25 -19.16 -16.85
CA ALA A 234 13.17 -19.36 -17.81
C ALA A 234 13.10 -20.81 -18.31
N THR A 235 11.92 -21.22 -18.76
CA THR A 235 11.71 -22.44 -19.54
C THR A 235 11.56 -22.15 -21.03
N ASP A 236 11.23 -20.91 -21.39
CA ASP A 236 11.14 -20.46 -22.79
C ASP A 236 12.54 -20.24 -23.37
N GLN A 237 12.86 -20.93 -24.46
CA GLN A 237 14.17 -20.89 -25.11
C GLN A 237 14.55 -19.48 -25.57
N SER A 238 13.59 -18.66 -26.00
CA SER A 238 13.86 -17.30 -26.46
C SER A 238 14.24 -16.34 -25.30
N ILE A 239 13.81 -16.63 -24.08
CA ILE A 239 14.25 -15.92 -22.87
C ILE A 239 15.65 -16.41 -22.45
N LEU A 240 15.88 -17.72 -22.46
CA LEU A 240 17.20 -18.30 -22.15
C LEU A 240 18.31 -17.76 -23.06
N GLU A 241 18.01 -17.52 -24.34
CA GLU A 241 18.95 -17.03 -25.35
C GLU A 241 19.02 -15.48 -25.43
N ALA A 242 18.29 -14.76 -24.55
CA ALA A 242 18.28 -13.30 -24.57
C ALA A 242 19.67 -12.72 -24.27
N ASP A 243 20.05 -11.68 -25.02
CA ASP A 243 21.28 -10.94 -24.75
C ASP A 243 21.13 -10.07 -23.51
N ASN A 244 21.70 -10.52 -22.40
CA ASN A 244 21.68 -9.82 -21.11
C ASN A 244 22.57 -8.56 -21.09
N GLU A 245 23.47 -8.39 -22.05
CA GLU A 245 24.27 -7.18 -22.21
C GLU A 245 23.59 -6.13 -23.11
N ALA A 246 22.48 -6.48 -23.77
CA ALA A 246 21.73 -5.55 -24.61
C ALA A 246 21.31 -4.30 -23.83
N ASN A 247 21.33 -3.16 -24.49
CA ASN A 247 20.91 -1.89 -23.90
C ASN A 247 19.73 -1.30 -24.69
N TYR A 248 18.57 -1.26 -24.08
CA TYR A 248 17.33 -0.74 -24.64
C TYR A 248 17.04 0.71 -24.22
N VAL A 249 17.95 1.33 -23.44
CA VAL A 249 17.80 2.73 -23.01
C VAL A 249 18.08 3.66 -24.18
N GLU A 250 17.07 4.43 -24.57
CA GLU A 250 17.18 5.41 -25.64
C GLU A 250 18.01 6.64 -25.21
N ARG A 251 18.43 7.49 -26.18
CA ARG A 251 19.25 8.69 -25.91
C ARG A 251 18.59 9.68 -24.95
N ASN A 252 17.27 9.69 -24.87
CA ASN A 252 16.49 10.50 -23.94
C ASN A 252 16.28 9.82 -22.57
N GLY A 253 16.86 8.64 -22.34
CA GLY A 253 16.74 7.89 -21.09
C GLY A 253 15.46 7.08 -20.94
N ARG A 254 14.61 7.01 -21.98
CA ARG A 254 13.42 6.15 -21.99
C ARG A 254 13.76 4.73 -22.43
N ILE A 255 12.90 3.78 -22.06
CA ILE A 255 13.01 2.38 -22.47
C ILE A 255 11.71 2.03 -23.20
N LEU A 256 11.71 2.18 -24.54
CA LEU A 256 10.52 2.00 -25.36
C LEU A 256 10.58 0.77 -26.28
N SER A 257 11.57 -0.11 -26.08
CA SER A 257 11.73 -1.37 -26.81
C SER A 257 12.43 -2.40 -25.94
N GLY A 258 12.51 -3.63 -26.42
CA GLY A 258 13.16 -4.74 -25.73
C GLY A 258 12.16 -5.66 -25.02
N PRO A 259 12.63 -6.86 -24.64
CA PRO A 259 11.83 -7.81 -23.91
C PRO A 259 11.47 -7.28 -22.51
N GLU A 260 10.30 -7.72 -22.02
CA GLU A 260 9.82 -7.47 -20.68
C GLU A 260 9.47 -8.82 -20.04
N TYR A 261 9.88 -9.03 -18.82
CA TYR A 261 9.66 -10.28 -18.08
C TYR A 261 8.91 -10.03 -16.78
N LEU A 262 8.29 -11.09 -16.27
CA LEU A 262 7.84 -11.24 -14.89
C LEU A 262 8.67 -12.35 -14.28
N THR A 263 9.28 -12.08 -13.12
CA THR A 263 10.11 -13.06 -12.41
C THR A 263 9.58 -13.25 -10.99
N VAL A 264 9.50 -14.49 -10.53
CA VAL A 264 9.31 -14.86 -9.13
C VAL A 264 10.68 -15.24 -8.55
N PHE A 265 10.96 -14.70 -7.38
CA PHE A 265 12.19 -14.93 -6.62
C PHE A 265 11.87 -15.55 -5.27
N SER A 266 12.73 -16.47 -4.82
CA SER A 266 12.69 -16.94 -3.43
C SER A 266 12.92 -15.78 -2.47
N GLY A 267 12.04 -15.61 -1.49
CA GLY A 267 12.25 -14.63 -0.43
C GLY A 267 13.42 -14.96 0.48
N GLU A 268 13.72 -16.25 0.68
CA GLU A 268 14.76 -16.71 1.60
C GLU A 268 16.17 -16.27 1.18
N ASP A 269 16.49 -16.36 -0.11
CA ASP A 269 17.85 -16.12 -0.62
C ASP A 269 17.92 -15.29 -1.91
N GLY A 270 16.78 -14.83 -2.42
CA GLY A 270 16.66 -13.94 -3.56
C GLY A 270 16.94 -14.58 -4.93
N HIS A 271 17.09 -15.92 -5.04
CA HIS A 271 17.32 -16.53 -6.35
C HIS A 271 16.05 -16.48 -7.21
N ALA A 272 16.21 -16.30 -8.51
CA ALA A 272 15.10 -16.37 -9.45
C ALA A 272 14.63 -17.84 -9.59
N ILE A 273 13.34 -18.09 -9.34
CA ILE A 273 12.74 -19.44 -9.44
C ILE A 273 12.20 -19.65 -10.86
N HIS A 274 11.43 -18.68 -11.38
CA HIS A 274 10.89 -18.77 -12.73
C HIS A 274 10.71 -17.37 -13.36
N THR A 275 10.99 -17.30 -14.68
CA THR A 275 10.86 -16.08 -15.48
C THR A 275 10.03 -16.36 -16.72
N ILE A 276 9.00 -15.53 -16.96
CA ILE A 276 8.15 -15.57 -18.14
C ILE A 276 8.06 -14.19 -18.80
N TYR A 277 7.57 -14.13 -20.04
CA TYR A 277 7.25 -12.84 -20.67
C TYR A 277 6.13 -12.10 -19.93
N TYR A 278 6.34 -10.80 -19.70
CA TYR A 278 5.31 -9.90 -19.16
C TYR A 278 4.20 -9.69 -20.20
N THR A 279 2.95 -9.87 -19.79
CA THR A 279 1.78 -9.83 -20.69
C THR A 279 0.74 -8.79 -20.19
N PRO A 280 0.23 -7.88 -21.06
CA PRO A 280 0.68 -7.65 -22.44
C PRO A 280 2.02 -6.90 -22.48
N ASN A 281 2.79 -7.10 -23.54
CA ASN A 281 3.99 -6.33 -23.82
C ASN A 281 3.69 -4.91 -24.32
N ARG A 282 4.72 -4.13 -24.66
CA ARG A 282 4.61 -2.74 -25.14
C ARG A 282 3.76 -2.54 -26.39
N ALA A 283 3.47 -3.59 -27.14
CA ALA A 283 2.67 -3.58 -28.37
C ALA A 283 1.39 -4.43 -28.26
N PHE A 284 0.92 -4.70 -27.03
CA PHE A 284 -0.25 -5.54 -26.72
C PHE A 284 -0.16 -7.00 -27.14
N GLY A 285 1.02 -7.48 -27.49
CA GLY A 285 1.28 -8.90 -27.71
C GLY A 285 1.82 -9.61 -26.48
N THR A 286 2.25 -10.86 -26.70
CA THR A 286 2.99 -11.64 -25.73
C THR A 286 4.35 -11.98 -26.30
N GLY A 287 5.40 -11.85 -25.46
CA GLY A 287 6.76 -12.22 -25.84
C GLY A 287 7.46 -11.28 -26.81
N GLY A 288 8.66 -11.68 -27.22
CA GLY A 288 9.51 -10.92 -28.12
C GLY A 288 10.09 -9.62 -27.54
N ALA A 289 10.59 -8.78 -28.42
CA ALA A 289 11.20 -7.49 -28.08
C ALA A 289 10.52 -6.34 -28.85
N PRO A 290 9.22 -6.11 -28.63
CA PRO A 290 8.46 -5.13 -29.40
C PRO A 290 8.88 -3.71 -29.06
N ARG A 291 8.62 -2.80 -30.01
CA ARG A 291 8.64 -1.37 -29.76
C ARG A 291 7.29 -0.91 -29.22
N TYR A 292 7.32 0.11 -28.38
CA TYR A 292 6.14 0.73 -27.80
C TYR A 292 5.18 1.26 -28.88
N ALA A 293 3.94 0.83 -28.84
CA ALA A 293 2.90 1.20 -29.77
C ALA A 293 2.12 2.42 -29.28
N THR A 294 2.63 3.61 -29.58
CA THR A 294 2.10 4.90 -29.10
C THR A 294 0.62 5.09 -29.37
N GLU A 295 0.16 4.72 -30.56
CA GLU A 295 -1.23 4.83 -31.02
C GLU A 295 -2.19 3.94 -30.23
N ILE A 296 -1.75 2.73 -29.86
CA ILE A 296 -2.57 1.77 -29.09
C ILE A 296 -2.72 2.26 -27.65
N TRP A 297 -1.65 2.81 -27.05
CA TRP A 297 -1.69 3.37 -25.70
C TRP A 297 -2.32 4.76 -25.64
N GLY A 298 -2.63 5.39 -26.79
CA GLY A 298 -3.21 6.73 -26.84
C GLY A 298 -2.27 7.83 -26.31
N ASP A 299 -0.96 7.63 -26.45
CA ASP A 299 0.06 8.55 -25.96
C ASP A 299 0.43 9.62 -27.00
N LYS A 300 0.51 10.87 -26.53
CA LYS A 300 1.25 11.93 -27.26
C LYS A 300 2.73 11.98 -26.86
N ASN A 301 3.07 11.39 -25.71
CA ASN A 301 4.41 11.31 -25.15
C ASN A 301 4.70 9.82 -24.88
N PRO A 302 5.44 9.13 -25.77
CA PRO A 302 5.59 7.67 -25.71
C PRO A 302 6.07 7.18 -24.34
N GLY A 303 5.40 6.15 -23.80
CA GLY A 303 5.66 5.57 -22.49
C GLY A 303 4.92 6.25 -21.35
N ASN A 304 4.23 7.38 -21.56
CA ASN A 304 3.52 8.05 -20.47
C ASN A 304 2.24 7.30 -20.03
N ARG A 305 1.61 6.52 -20.92
CA ARG A 305 0.38 5.76 -20.61
C ARG A 305 0.67 4.28 -20.37
N GLY A 306 1.37 3.63 -21.29
CA GLY A 306 1.60 2.18 -21.25
C GLY A 306 2.80 1.72 -20.43
N GLU A 307 3.64 2.60 -19.89
CA GLU A 307 4.71 2.25 -18.95
C GLU A 307 4.30 2.58 -17.49
N ARG A 308 3.02 2.52 -17.19
CA ARG A 308 2.46 2.72 -15.86
C ARG A 308 1.89 1.42 -15.34
N TYR A 309 2.41 0.98 -14.21
CA TYR A 309 2.14 -0.32 -13.63
C TYR A 309 1.54 -0.18 -12.23
N LEU A 310 0.62 -1.08 -11.89
CA LEU A 310 0.17 -1.37 -10.54
C LEU A 310 0.30 -2.88 -10.31
N ALA A 311 0.18 -3.33 -9.07
CA ALA A 311 0.12 -4.75 -8.76
C ALA A 311 -0.61 -4.98 -7.42
N CYS A 312 -1.22 -6.15 -7.27
CA CYS A 312 -1.78 -6.60 -6.00
C CYS A 312 -1.71 -8.11 -5.86
N VAL A 313 -1.79 -8.59 -4.64
CA VAL A 313 -2.08 -9.99 -4.31
C VAL A 313 -3.58 -10.14 -4.20
N ALA A 314 -4.16 -11.18 -4.80
CA ALA A 314 -5.61 -11.42 -4.74
C ALA A 314 -5.93 -12.92 -4.76
N PHE A 315 -6.86 -13.34 -3.92
CA PHE A 315 -7.35 -14.71 -3.85
C PHE A 315 -8.50 -14.93 -4.84
N VAL A 316 -8.20 -14.74 -6.13
CA VAL A 316 -9.19 -14.80 -7.22
C VAL A 316 -9.81 -16.17 -7.45
N ASP A 317 -9.22 -17.23 -6.92
CA ASP A 317 -9.74 -18.60 -6.98
C ASP A 317 -10.41 -19.04 -5.67
N GLY A 318 -10.54 -18.14 -4.70
CA GLY A 318 -11.09 -18.36 -3.37
C GLY A 318 -10.02 -18.46 -2.28
N LYS A 319 -10.43 -18.13 -1.05
CA LYS A 319 -9.55 -18.06 0.14
C LYS A 319 -8.98 -19.40 0.61
N ASP A 320 -9.45 -20.52 0.03
CA ASP A 320 -8.91 -21.87 0.26
C ASP A 320 -7.87 -22.27 -0.78
N LYS A 321 -7.49 -21.38 -1.68
CA LYS A 321 -6.49 -21.55 -2.74
C LYS A 321 -5.31 -20.61 -2.54
N ASN A 322 -4.22 -20.88 -3.25
CA ASN A 322 -3.09 -19.98 -3.32
C ASN A 322 -3.48 -18.68 -4.05
N PRO A 323 -2.96 -17.52 -3.61
CA PRO A 323 -3.28 -16.27 -4.26
C PRO A 323 -2.63 -16.13 -5.63
N SER A 324 -3.16 -15.22 -6.44
CA SER A 324 -2.55 -14.78 -7.69
C SER A 324 -1.83 -13.44 -7.50
N ALA A 325 -0.71 -13.26 -8.21
CA ALA A 325 -0.15 -11.95 -8.45
C ALA A 325 -0.94 -11.29 -9.60
N VAL A 326 -1.64 -10.19 -9.32
CA VAL A 326 -2.36 -9.43 -10.36
C VAL A 326 -1.49 -8.25 -10.78
N MET A 327 -0.90 -8.34 -11.99
CA MET A 327 -0.01 -7.34 -12.56
C MET A 327 -0.79 -6.46 -13.50
N CYS A 328 -0.83 -5.15 -13.22
CA CYS A 328 -1.64 -4.21 -14.00
C CYS A 328 -0.75 -3.34 -14.88
N ARG A 329 -1.23 -2.98 -16.07
CA ARG A 329 -0.54 -2.09 -17.00
C ARG A 329 -1.51 -1.12 -17.67
N GLY A 330 -1.23 0.18 -17.53
CA GLY A 330 -2.07 1.27 -18.04
C GLY A 330 -3.31 1.52 -17.18
N TYR A 331 -3.72 2.77 -17.04
CA TYR A 331 -4.90 3.16 -16.27
C TYR A 331 -5.51 4.52 -16.68
N TYR A 332 -4.81 5.30 -17.51
CA TYR A 332 -5.34 6.53 -18.08
C TYR A 332 -6.13 6.34 -19.38
N THR A 333 -5.88 5.21 -20.05
CA THR A 333 -6.45 4.81 -21.34
C THR A 333 -6.69 3.31 -21.30
N SER A 334 -6.02 2.53 -22.18
CA SER A 334 -6.11 1.07 -22.11
C SER A 334 -5.73 0.55 -20.73
N SER A 335 -6.55 -0.35 -20.21
CA SER A 335 -6.38 -0.99 -18.91
C SER A 335 -6.19 -2.48 -19.10
N ASN A 336 -5.16 -3.04 -18.46
CA ASN A 336 -4.85 -4.46 -18.49
C ASN A 336 -4.57 -4.92 -17.07
N LEU A 337 -5.25 -5.99 -16.63
CA LEU A 337 -5.01 -6.66 -15.38
C LEU A 337 -4.72 -8.13 -15.69
N TRP A 338 -3.57 -8.60 -15.28
CA TRP A 338 -3.07 -9.93 -15.59
C TRP A 338 -2.87 -10.72 -14.30
N ALA A 339 -3.75 -11.69 -14.03
CA ALA A 339 -3.64 -12.59 -12.90
C ALA A 339 -2.70 -13.76 -13.24
N VAL A 340 -1.71 -13.96 -12.39
CA VAL A 340 -0.67 -14.97 -12.55
C VAL A 340 -0.59 -15.82 -11.30
N ARG A 341 -0.69 -17.14 -11.48
CA ARG A 341 -0.49 -18.14 -10.42
C ARG A 341 0.97 -18.56 -10.34
N PHE A 342 1.40 -18.92 -9.15
CA PHE A 342 2.66 -19.60 -8.90
C PHE A 342 2.38 -20.95 -8.21
N ASP A 343 2.99 -22.02 -8.68
CA ASP A 343 2.78 -23.40 -8.19
C ASP A 343 3.99 -23.95 -7.40
N GLY A 344 4.87 -23.06 -6.93
CA GLY A 344 6.14 -23.41 -6.29
C GLY A 344 7.30 -23.64 -7.27
N LYS A 345 7.03 -23.64 -8.59
CA LYS A 345 8.04 -23.84 -9.64
C LYS A 345 7.83 -22.96 -10.85
N HIS A 346 6.57 -22.75 -11.26
CA HIS A 346 6.24 -22.10 -12.52
C HIS A 346 5.20 -21.01 -12.32
N LEU A 347 5.43 -19.87 -12.93
CA LEU A 347 4.41 -18.86 -13.16
C LEU A 347 3.52 -19.28 -14.34
N SER A 348 2.23 -19.09 -14.21
CA SER A 348 1.26 -19.36 -15.28
C SER A 348 0.14 -18.34 -15.26
N THR A 349 -0.34 -17.92 -16.44
CA THR A 349 -1.50 -17.02 -16.55
C THR A 349 -2.76 -17.72 -16.04
N ASN A 350 -3.47 -17.07 -15.12
CA ASN A 350 -4.83 -17.42 -14.75
C ASN A 350 -5.80 -16.79 -15.78
N TRP A 351 -5.81 -15.48 -15.84
CA TRP A 351 -6.56 -14.71 -16.84
C TRP A 351 -5.87 -13.36 -17.12
N LEU A 352 -6.24 -12.76 -18.26
CA LEU A 352 -5.88 -11.39 -18.63
C LEU A 352 -7.13 -10.62 -19.02
N HIS A 353 -7.52 -9.63 -18.21
CA HIS A 353 -8.50 -8.62 -18.57
C HIS A 353 -7.85 -7.55 -19.43
N HIS A 354 -8.51 -7.17 -20.51
CA HIS A 354 -8.07 -6.14 -21.44
C HIS A 354 -9.23 -5.26 -21.88
N SER A 355 -9.05 -3.93 -21.80
CA SER A 355 -9.95 -2.95 -22.38
C SER A 355 -9.16 -1.87 -23.10
N SER A 356 -9.38 -1.71 -24.39
CA SER A 356 -8.74 -0.72 -25.25
C SER A 356 -9.67 0.40 -25.70
N SER A 357 -10.94 0.32 -25.32
CA SER A 357 -11.94 1.36 -25.59
C SER A 357 -12.95 1.49 -24.45
N PRO A 358 -13.67 2.61 -24.35
CA PRO A 358 -14.72 2.77 -23.33
C PRO A 358 -15.97 1.92 -23.56
N HIS A 359 -16.00 1.10 -24.62
CA HIS A 359 -17.19 0.36 -25.04
C HIS A 359 -17.03 -1.17 -25.03
N ASP A 360 -15.85 -1.67 -24.71
CA ASP A 360 -15.56 -3.11 -24.75
C ASP A 360 -14.50 -3.53 -23.74
N TRP A 361 -14.52 -4.81 -23.41
CA TRP A 361 -13.45 -5.52 -22.73
C TRP A 361 -13.43 -6.99 -23.14
N THR A 362 -12.29 -7.63 -22.96
CA THR A 362 -12.08 -9.05 -23.17
C THR A 362 -11.32 -9.66 -22.00
N VAL A 363 -11.58 -10.94 -21.72
CA VAL A 363 -10.77 -11.77 -20.81
C VAL A 363 -10.24 -12.95 -21.61
N THR A 364 -8.94 -13.20 -21.51
CA THR A 364 -8.29 -14.34 -22.17
C THR A 364 -7.66 -15.27 -21.13
N ASP A 365 -7.58 -16.56 -21.48
CA ASP A 365 -6.84 -17.57 -20.72
C ASP A 365 -5.33 -17.52 -21.04
N GLY A 366 -4.55 -18.40 -20.39
CA GLY A 366 -3.10 -18.52 -20.60
C GLY A 366 -2.67 -18.95 -22.00
N ASN A 367 -3.59 -19.43 -22.83
CA ASN A 367 -3.35 -19.78 -24.23
C ASN A 367 -3.75 -18.65 -25.20
N GLY A 368 -4.27 -17.53 -24.67
CA GLY A 368 -4.77 -16.41 -25.45
C GLY A 368 -6.18 -16.62 -26.03
N ASN A 369 -6.91 -17.66 -25.58
CA ASN A 369 -8.30 -17.83 -25.98
C ASN A 369 -9.18 -16.86 -25.21
N ILE A 370 -10.12 -16.21 -25.91
CA ILE A 370 -11.13 -15.36 -25.27
C ILE A 370 -12.10 -16.27 -24.51
N ILE A 371 -12.15 -16.12 -23.18
CA ILE A 371 -13.04 -16.85 -22.28
C ILE A 371 -14.26 -16.02 -21.88
N ALA A 372 -14.15 -14.68 -21.90
CA ALA A 372 -15.26 -13.76 -21.72
C ALA A 372 -15.03 -12.47 -22.52
N LYS A 373 -16.11 -11.81 -22.93
CA LYS A 373 -16.06 -10.47 -23.55
C LYS A 373 -17.39 -9.75 -23.46
N ALA A 374 -17.37 -8.44 -23.52
CA ALA A 374 -18.55 -7.63 -23.75
C ALA A 374 -18.22 -6.47 -24.71
N GLU A 375 -19.18 -6.09 -25.52
CA GLU A 375 -19.07 -5.09 -26.58
C GLU A 375 -20.28 -4.15 -26.54
N ASN A 376 -20.13 -2.96 -27.13
CA ASN A 376 -21.19 -1.95 -27.21
C ASN A 376 -21.69 -1.47 -25.83
N LEU A 377 -20.81 -1.45 -24.85
CA LEU A 377 -21.10 -1.03 -23.48
C LEU A 377 -21.23 0.50 -23.35
N ASN A 378 -21.88 0.93 -22.29
CA ASN A 378 -21.88 2.31 -21.83
C ASN A 378 -20.82 2.50 -20.72
N GLY A 379 -19.58 2.08 -21.00
CA GLY A 379 -18.45 2.13 -20.07
C GLY A 379 -17.71 0.81 -19.96
N SER A 380 -16.43 0.86 -19.68
CA SER A 380 -15.54 -0.27 -19.47
C SER A 380 -14.48 0.10 -18.41
N SER A 381 -13.41 -0.68 -18.26
CA SER A 381 -12.26 -0.32 -17.43
C SER A 381 -11.34 0.72 -18.10
N TYR A 382 -11.55 1.04 -19.38
CA TYR A 382 -10.75 2.02 -20.13
C TYR A 382 -10.77 3.39 -19.47
N GLY A 383 -9.61 3.89 -19.07
CA GLY A 383 -9.46 5.21 -18.46
C GLY A 383 -10.00 5.34 -17.02
N GLN A 384 -10.34 4.23 -16.38
CA GLN A 384 -10.97 4.24 -15.06
C GLN A 384 -9.99 3.94 -13.91
N GLY A 385 -8.79 3.44 -14.18
CA GLY A 385 -7.83 3.07 -13.13
C GLY A 385 -7.30 4.27 -12.36
N ALA A 386 -6.84 4.04 -11.13
CA ALA A 386 -6.22 5.04 -10.26
C ALA A 386 -4.70 4.92 -10.21
N HIS A 387 -4.04 5.76 -9.42
CA HIS A 387 -2.63 5.61 -9.05
C HIS A 387 -2.39 4.58 -7.93
N SER A 388 -3.39 3.82 -7.56
CA SER A 388 -3.35 2.73 -6.59
C SER A 388 -4.41 1.71 -6.93
N VAL A 389 -4.43 0.60 -6.21
CA VAL A 389 -5.35 -0.53 -6.36
C VAL A 389 -5.71 -1.03 -4.96
N ALA A 390 -6.92 -1.58 -4.77
CA ALA A 390 -7.26 -2.29 -3.55
C ALA A 390 -7.99 -3.60 -3.87
N VAL A 391 -7.99 -4.52 -2.90
CA VAL A 391 -8.47 -5.89 -3.06
C VAL A 391 -9.32 -6.29 -1.88
N ALA A 392 -10.47 -6.86 -2.12
CA ALA A 392 -11.31 -7.53 -1.14
C ALA A 392 -12.36 -8.38 -1.84
N ASP A 393 -12.93 -9.33 -1.12
CA ASP A 393 -14.18 -10.02 -1.47
C ASP A 393 -15.35 -9.04 -1.26
N VAL A 394 -15.64 -8.20 -2.29
CA VAL A 394 -16.63 -7.13 -2.16
C VAL A 394 -18.06 -7.59 -2.42
N ASP A 395 -18.26 -8.72 -3.10
CA ASP A 395 -19.59 -9.24 -3.41
C ASP A 395 -20.01 -10.44 -2.54
N GLY A 396 -19.09 -10.98 -1.73
CA GLY A 396 -19.34 -12.01 -0.73
C GLY A 396 -19.37 -13.43 -1.31
N ASP A 397 -18.71 -13.68 -2.45
CA ASP A 397 -18.65 -14.99 -3.09
C ASP A 397 -17.49 -15.86 -2.59
N GLY A 398 -16.60 -15.31 -1.77
CA GLY A 398 -15.43 -15.97 -1.19
C GLY A 398 -14.15 -15.82 -2.01
N CYS A 399 -14.19 -15.07 -3.11
CA CYS A 399 -13.04 -14.70 -3.92
C CYS A 399 -12.80 -13.20 -3.84
N ASP A 400 -11.62 -12.76 -4.25
CA ASP A 400 -11.28 -11.33 -4.22
C ASP A 400 -11.58 -10.65 -5.56
N GLU A 401 -12.19 -9.46 -5.49
CA GLU A 401 -12.28 -8.49 -6.56
C GLU A 401 -11.17 -7.46 -6.47
N ILE A 402 -10.86 -6.87 -7.60
CA ILE A 402 -9.86 -5.80 -7.71
C ILE A 402 -10.57 -4.47 -7.96
N THR A 403 -10.59 -3.58 -6.97
CA THR A 403 -11.06 -2.21 -7.16
C THR A 403 -9.98 -1.40 -7.87
N TYR A 404 -10.26 -1.04 -9.12
CA TYR A 404 -9.30 -0.42 -10.04
C TYR A 404 -9.74 1.01 -10.38
N GLY A 405 -9.61 1.89 -9.40
CA GLY A 405 -10.08 3.28 -9.52
C GLY A 405 -11.60 3.38 -9.64
N SER A 406 -12.10 3.94 -10.73
CA SER A 406 -13.54 4.14 -10.98
C SER A 406 -14.26 2.90 -11.53
N CYS A 407 -13.63 1.72 -11.48
CA CYS A 407 -14.24 0.43 -11.81
C CYS A 407 -13.76 -0.66 -10.86
N ALA A 408 -14.41 -1.81 -10.88
CA ALA A 408 -13.94 -3.03 -10.25
C ALA A 408 -13.93 -4.18 -11.25
N ILE A 409 -12.93 -5.06 -11.11
CA ILE A 409 -12.76 -6.28 -11.90
C ILE A 409 -13.04 -7.46 -10.99
N ASN A 410 -13.92 -8.33 -11.46
CA ASN A 410 -14.33 -9.53 -10.78
C ASN A 410 -13.19 -10.56 -10.70
N ASN A 411 -13.29 -11.50 -9.79
CA ASN A 411 -12.31 -12.57 -9.56
C ASN A 411 -11.96 -13.38 -10.82
N ASP A 412 -12.91 -13.53 -11.77
CA ASP A 412 -12.72 -14.22 -13.05
C ASP A 412 -12.18 -13.31 -14.19
N GLY A 413 -11.81 -12.06 -13.86
CA GLY A 413 -11.31 -11.07 -14.81
C GLY A 413 -12.40 -10.31 -15.55
N THR A 414 -13.69 -10.57 -15.37
CA THR A 414 -14.77 -9.80 -15.97
C THR A 414 -14.93 -8.43 -15.29
N LEU A 415 -15.53 -7.48 -15.98
CA LEU A 415 -15.84 -6.18 -15.38
C LEU A 415 -17.03 -6.33 -14.43
N LEU A 416 -16.83 -6.08 -13.12
CA LEU A 416 -17.91 -6.08 -12.14
C LEU A 416 -18.80 -4.84 -12.31
N TYR A 417 -18.21 -3.66 -12.30
CA TYR A 417 -18.89 -2.40 -12.61
C TYR A 417 -17.91 -1.32 -13.09
N THR A 418 -18.46 -0.24 -13.64
CA THR A 418 -17.76 1.03 -13.89
C THR A 418 -18.65 2.21 -13.54
N THR A 419 -18.09 3.23 -12.88
CA THR A 419 -18.81 4.48 -12.58
C THR A 419 -18.64 5.52 -13.67
N ASN A 420 -17.72 5.31 -14.62
CA ASN A 420 -17.33 6.26 -15.66
C ASN A 420 -16.84 7.63 -15.10
N LEU A 421 -16.38 7.68 -13.85
CA LEU A 421 -15.86 8.90 -13.25
C LEU A 421 -14.38 9.17 -13.60
N GLY A 422 -13.73 8.20 -14.24
CA GLY A 422 -12.37 8.36 -14.76
C GLY A 422 -11.29 8.21 -13.69
N HIS A 423 -10.07 8.55 -14.08
CA HIS A 423 -8.85 8.38 -13.31
C HIS A 423 -8.78 9.27 -12.06
N GLY A 424 -8.03 8.81 -11.02
CA GLY A 424 -7.75 9.57 -9.81
C GLY A 424 -6.56 9.08 -8.99
N ASP A 425 -6.27 9.77 -7.89
CA ASP A 425 -5.00 9.71 -7.17
C ASP A 425 -5.01 8.91 -5.87
N ALA A 426 -6.08 8.98 -5.08
CA ALA A 426 -6.16 8.39 -3.75
C ALA A 426 -7.45 7.60 -3.59
N GLN A 427 -7.37 6.52 -2.82
CA GLN A 427 -8.50 5.60 -2.59
C GLN A 427 -8.43 4.98 -1.20
N HIS A 428 -9.60 4.59 -0.67
CA HIS A 428 -9.74 3.87 0.59
C HIS A 428 -10.88 2.85 0.46
N LEU A 429 -10.60 1.58 0.72
CA LEU A 429 -11.56 0.47 0.71
C LEU A 429 -11.63 -0.12 2.12
N SER A 430 -12.80 -0.10 2.75
CA SER A 430 -13.04 -0.61 4.11
C SER A 430 -14.54 -0.72 4.38
N ASP A 431 -14.92 -1.28 5.53
CA ASP A 431 -16.23 -1.09 6.15
C ASP A 431 -16.30 0.35 6.71
N LEU A 432 -16.51 1.34 5.81
CA LEU A 432 -16.54 2.75 6.16
C LEU A 432 -17.89 3.16 6.76
N ASP A 433 -18.99 2.52 6.33
CA ASP A 433 -20.34 2.73 6.83
C ASP A 433 -20.89 1.47 7.52
N PRO A 434 -20.59 1.23 8.81
CA PRO A 434 -20.98 0.02 9.53
C PRO A 434 -22.50 -0.17 9.72
N ASP A 435 -23.31 0.77 9.23
CA ASP A 435 -24.78 0.65 9.17
C ASP A 435 -25.25 0.09 7.82
N ARG A 436 -24.33 -0.13 6.85
CA ARG A 436 -24.59 -0.79 5.57
C ARG A 436 -23.89 -2.15 5.54
N PRO A 437 -24.45 -3.15 4.86
CA PRO A 437 -23.76 -4.41 4.66
C PRO A 437 -22.72 -4.31 3.54
N GLY A 438 -21.52 -4.83 3.76
CA GLY A 438 -20.44 -4.86 2.77
C GLY A 438 -19.40 -3.77 3.02
N LEU A 439 -18.62 -3.47 2.00
CA LEU A 439 -17.55 -2.47 2.05
C LEU A 439 -17.91 -1.24 1.22
N GLU A 440 -17.38 -0.10 1.60
CA GLU A 440 -17.42 1.12 0.80
C GLU A 440 -16.04 1.46 0.25
N TYR A 441 -16.08 2.20 -0.85
CA TYR A 441 -14.88 2.69 -1.52
C TYR A 441 -14.95 4.21 -1.68
N PHE A 442 -13.99 4.89 -1.09
CA PHE A 442 -13.79 6.34 -1.25
C PHE A 442 -12.67 6.61 -2.24
N MET A 443 -12.86 7.55 -3.17
CA MET A 443 -11.87 7.92 -4.18
C MET A 443 -11.89 9.41 -4.50
N VAL A 444 -10.72 9.97 -4.87
CA VAL A 444 -10.59 11.32 -5.42
C VAL A 444 -10.20 11.26 -6.88
N HIS A 445 -10.63 12.27 -7.68
CA HIS A 445 -10.55 12.24 -9.15
C HIS A 445 -9.61 13.32 -9.72
N GLU A 446 -8.69 12.89 -10.61
CA GLU A 446 -7.93 13.74 -11.54
C GLU A 446 -8.74 14.03 -12.81
N ALA A 447 -9.70 13.16 -13.15
CA ALA A 447 -10.56 13.32 -14.32
C ALA A 447 -11.71 14.30 -14.04
N TYR A 448 -12.04 15.14 -15.05
CA TYR A 448 -13.20 16.04 -14.95
C TYR A 448 -14.52 15.23 -14.78
N PRO A 449 -15.43 15.64 -13.87
CA PRO A 449 -15.52 16.92 -13.15
C PRO A 449 -14.78 17.00 -11.81
N TYR A 450 -13.68 16.23 -11.63
CA TYR A 450 -12.82 16.25 -10.44
C TYR A 450 -13.58 15.91 -9.13
N GLY A 451 -13.02 16.27 -7.95
CA GLY A 451 -13.66 16.06 -6.66
C GLY A 451 -13.49 14.66 -6.11
N ALA A 452 -14.48 14.13 -5.41
CA ALA A 452 -14.43 12.82 -4.77
C ALA A 452 -15.76 12.10 -4.82
N ASP A 453 -15.73 10.77 -4.73
CA ASP A 453 -16.92 9.96 -4.49
C ASP A 453 -16.72 8.96 -3.35
N LEU A 454 -17.81 8.61 -2.70
CA LEU A 454 -17.98 7.46 -1.83
C LEU A 454 -19.02 6.55 -2.48
N ARG A 455 -18.75 5.26 -2.58
CA ARG A 455 -19.64 4.29 -3.23
C ARG A 455 -19.67 2.96 -2.52
N ASP A 456 -20.72 2.23 -2.75
CA ASP A 456 -20.82 0.81 -2.44
C ASP A 456 -19.78 0.04 -3.28
N ALA A 457 -18.89 -0.69 -2.64
CA ALA A 457 -17.76 -1.36 -3.32
C ALA A 457 -18.19 -2.54 -4.18
N ARG A 458 -19.34 -3.17 -3.88
CA ARG A 458 -19.89 -4.31 -4.60
C ARG A 458 -20.58 -3.89 -5.90
N THR A 459 -21.35 -2.79 -5.86
CA THR A 459 -22.26 -2.42 -6.95
C THR A 459 -21.80 -1.21 -7.75
N GLY A 460 -20.88 -0.39 -7.18
CA GLY A 460 -20.51 0.89 -7.75
C GLY A 460 -21.56 1.98 -7.55
N GLU A 461 -22.62 1.75 -6.76
CA GLU A 461 -23.63 2.76 -6.42
C GLU A 461 -22.98 3.94 -5.71
N ILE A 462 -23.17 5.14 -6.26
CA ILE A 462 -22.61 6.36 -5.68
C ILE A 462 -23.45 6.80 -4.48
N LEU A 463 -22.87 6.78 -3.29
CA LEU A 463 -23.48 7.19 -2.02
C LEU A 463 -23.28 8.69 -1.76
N TYR A 464 -22.12 9.22 -2.17
CA TYR A 464 -21.78 10.65 -2.10
C TYR A 464 -20.95 11.05 -3.31
N ARG A 465 -21.13 12.27 -3.79
CA ARG A 465 -20.34 12.83 -4.89
C ARG A 465 -20.11 14.32 -4.70
N SER A 466 -18.86 14.75 -4.77
CA SER A 466 -18.47 16.16 -4.91
C SER A 466 -17.80 16.40 -6.25
N THR A 467 -17.80 17.65 -6.69
CA THR A 467 -17.09 18.09 -7.90
C THR A 467 -16.20 19.28 -7.57
N ASP A 468 -15.15 19.49 -8.34
CA ASP A 468 -14.27 20.64 -8.21
C ASP A 468 -13.93 21.25 -9.58
N LYS A 469 -13.21 22.36 -9.59
CA LYS A 469 -12.72 23.06 -10.81
C LYS A 469 -11.32 22.61 -11.21
N ASP A 470 -10.57 22.01 -10.32
CA ASP A 470 -9.20 21.56 -10.51
C ASP A 470 -9.04 20.12 -10.02
N ASP A 471 -7.98 19.48 -10.48
CA ASP A 471 -7.54 18.16 -10.09
C ASP A 471 -7.52 17.98 -8.57
N THR A 472 -8.13 16.87 -8.09
CA THR A 472 -8.21 16.50 -6.68
C THR A 472 -7.21 15.39 -6.39
N GLY A 473 -5.98 15.79 -6.09
CA GLY A 473 -4.87 14.84 -5.94
C GLY A 473 -4.68 14.26 -4.54
N ARG A 474 -5.56 14.54 -3.56
CA ARG A 474 -5.46 14.06 -2.18
C ARG A 474 -6.84 13.89 -1.57
N GLY A 475 -7.01 12.81 -0.81
CA GLY A 475 -8.20 12.54 -0.01
C GLY A 475 -7.91 11.42 0.96
N VAL A 476 -8.70 11.32 2.02
CA VAL A 476 -8.64 10.28 3.04
C VAL A 476 -10.06 9.99 3.52
N ALA A 477 -10.30 8.71 3.82
CA ALA A 477 -11.41 8.25 4.64
C ALA A 477 -10.83 7.53 5.86
N ALA A 478 -11.28 7.91 7.06
CA ALA A 478 -10.77 7.39 8.32
C ALA A 478 -11.80 7.64 9.44
N ASP A 479 -11.96 6.68 10.35
CA ASP A 479 -12.83 6.81 11.52
C ASP A 479 -12.10 7.58 12.64
N ILE A 480 -12.23 8.91 12.63
CA ILE A 480 -11.46 9.79 13.52
C ILE A 480 -12.29 10.47 14.60
N ASP A 481 -13.62 10.49 14.49
CA ASP A 481 -14.50 11.24 15.42
C ASP A 481 -15.48 10.31 16.13
N PRO A 482 -15.26 10.00 17.44
CA PRO A 482 -16.13 9.12 18.21
C PRO A 482 -17.57 9.64 18.37
N ALA A 483 -17.86 10.90 17.99
CA ALA A 483 -19.21 11.45 18.01
C ALA A 483 -20.05 11.03 16.79
N HIS A 484 -19.43 10.54 15.75
CA HIS A 484 -20.05 10.04 14.53
C HIS A 484 -19.74 8.56 14.35
N ARG A 485 -20.73 7.78 13.92
CA ARG A 485 -20.53 6.36 13.66
C ARG A 485 -20.15 6.14 12.21
N GLY A 486 -19.05 5.43 11.96
CA GLY A 486 -18.47 5.22 10.65
C GLY A 486 -17.39 6.25 10.33
N ALA A 487 -16.72 6.09 9.21
CA ALA A 487 -15.58 6.90 8.85
C ALA A 487 -15.97 8.35 8.47
N GLU A 488 -15.10 9.29 8.78
CA GLU A 488 -15.10 10.61 8.16
C GLU A 488 -14.31 10.58 6.87
N PHE A 489 -14.69 11.46 5.93
CA PHE A 489 -13.92 11.61 4.70
C PHE A 489 -13.79 13.08 4.27
N TRP A 490 -12.67 13.39 3.61
CA TRP A 490 -12.42 14.70 3.03
C TRP A 490 -11.36 14.63 1.92
N CYS A 491 -11.27 15.70 1.14
CA CYS A 491 -10.29 15.79 0.06
C CYS A 491 -9.72 17.21 -0.07
N SER A 492 -8.66 17.35 -0.86
CA SER A 492 -7.99 18.64 -1.08
C SER A 492 -8.88 19.70 -1.73
N ALA A 493 -9.91 19.30 -2.45
CA ALA A 493 -10.82 20.17 -3.17
C ALA A 493 -11.84 20.86 -2.25
N ALA A 494 -12.54 20.08 -1.41
CA ALA A 494 -13.72 20.55 -0.69
C ALA A 494 -13.39 21.29 0.61
N LYS A 495 -12.22 21.06 1.23
CA LYS A 495 -11.81 21.62 2.53
C LYS A 495 -12.88 21.49 3.62
N GLN A 496 -13.59 20.38 3.59
CA GLN A 496 -14.68 20.06 4.51
C GLN A 496 -14.54 18.60 4.93
N VAL A 497 -14.69 18.35 6.23
CA VAL A 497 -14.80 16.99 6.77
C VAL A 497 -16.27 16.61 6.75
N HIS A 498 -16.56 15.46 6.17
CA HIS A 498 -17.89 14.88 6.10
C HIS A 498 -17.97 13.65 7.00
N ASP A 499 -19.10 13.44 7.64
CA ASP A 499 -19.43 12.13 8.20
C ASP A 499 -19.76 11.14 7.06
N ILE A 500 -19.90 9.88 7.39
CA ILE A 500 -20.14 8.83 6.39
C ILE A 500 -21.48 8.99 5.64
N LYS A 501 -22.42 9.77 6.15
CA LYS A 501 -23.68 10.10 5.49
C LYS A 501 -23.59 11.35 4.60
N GLY A 502 -22.38 11.95 4.48
CA GLY A 502 -22.12 13.12 3.66
C GLY A 502 -22.47 14.46 4.32
N ASN A 503 -22.79 14.52 5.61
CA ASN A 503 -23.02 15.76 6.32
C ASN A 503 -21.67 16.42 6.65
N ILE A 504 -21.62 17.76 6.50
CA ILE A 504 -20.43 18.53 6.86
C ILE A 504 -20.38 18.67 8.38
N ILE A 505 -19.34 18.11 9.01
CA ILE A 505 -19.12 18.19 10.46
C ILE A 505 -18.07 19.23 10.84
N ALA A 506 -17.11 19.50 9.95
CA ALA A 506 -16.07 20.50 10.18
C ALA A 506 -15.50 21.05 8.87
N LYS A 507 -14.63 22.07 8.97
CA LYS A 507 -13.83 22.59 7.87
C LYS A 507 -12.38 22.11 8.06
N THR A 508 -11.74 21.63 7.00
CA THR A 508 -10.31 21.29 7.05
C THR A 508 -9.48 22.58 7.13
N GLU A 509 -8.47 22.54 7.97
CA GLU A 509 -7.43 23.54 7.97
C GLU A 509 -6.32 23.17 6.97
N THR A 510 -5.46 24.12 6.62
CA THR A 510 -4.37 23.90 5.63
C THR A 510 -3.36 22.84 6.04
N TRP A 511 -3.35 22.44 7.28
CA TRP A 511 -2.42 21.44 7.85
C TRP A 511 -3.10 20.12 8.23
N THR A 512 -4.45 20.00 8.08
CA THR A 512 -5.14 18.72 8.31
C THR A 512 -4.60 17.68 7.34
N PRO A 513 -4.06 16.56 7.83
CA PRO A 513 -3.59 15.48 6.95
C PRO A 513 -4.73 14.93 6.10
N GLN A 514 -4.40 14.46 4.90
CA GLN A 514 -5.43 14.04 3.94
C GLN A 514 -4.95 12.93 3.00
N ASN A 515 -4.12 12.02 3.50
CA ASN A 515 -3.62 10.91 2.68
C ASN A 515 -3.41 9.60 3.47
N PHE A 516 -2.97 9.66 4.72
CA PHE A 516 -2.69 8.49 5.54
C PHE A 516 -3.40 8.57 6.90
N ARG A 517 -3.90 7.44 7.35
CA ARG A 517 -4.46 7.17 8.66
C ARG A 517 -3.61 6.13 9.38
N ILE A 518 -3.75 5.93 10.68
CA ILE A 518 -3.03 4.93 11.47
C ILE A 518 -3.77 4.65 12.78
N PHE A 519 -3.72 3.41 13.27
CA PHE A 519 -4.08 3.08 14.64
C PHE A 519 -2.86 3.26 15.55
N TRP A 520 -2.90 4.24 16.46
CA TRP A 520 -1.72 4.60 17.25
C TRP A 520 -1.94 4.76 18.75
N ASP A 521 -2.90 5.57 19.20
CA ASP A 521 -2.99 5.99 20.60
C ASP A 521 -3.70 5.00 21.54
N GLY A 522 -4.30 3.95 21.01
CA GLY A 522 -4.83 2.83 21.76
C GLY A 522 -6.32 2.88 22.04
N ASP A 523 -7.03 3.89 21.56
CA ASP A 523 -8.48 3.78 21.37
C ASP A 523 -8.80 3.16 19.98
N PRO A 524 -10.05 2.79 19.67
CA PRO A 524 -10.37 2.11 18.42
C PRO A 524 -10.56 3.07 17.23
N TYR A 525 -10.24 4.36 17.37
CA TYR A 525 -10.34 5.37 16.34
C TYR A 525 -8.97 5.66 15.72
N GLU A 526 -8.97 6.16 14.51
CA GLU A 526 -7.75 6.35 13.74
C GLU A 526 -7.13 7.74 13.96
N GLU A 527 -5.82 7.81 13.99
CA GLU A 527 -5.04 9.02 13.86
C GLU A 527 -4.66 9.26 12.39
N LEU A 528 -4.15 10.46 12.13
CA LEU A 528 -3.74 10.91 10.81
C LEU A 528 -2.24 11.14 10.74
N ILE A 529 -1.63 10.82 9.61
CA ILE A 529 -0.22 11.04 9.36
C ILE A 529 -0.04 12.27 8.47
N GLY A 530 0.81 13.21 8.92
CA GLY A 530 1.13 14.41 8.19
C GLY A 530 2.62 14.72 8.12
N ASN A 531 3.00 15.58 7.16
CA ASN A 531 4.30 16.20 7.14
C ASN A 531 4.19 17.72 6.95
N GLY A 532 5.11 18.46 7.55
CA GLY A 532 5.24 19.90 7.36
C GLY A 532 5.80 20.22 5.97
N ARG A 533 5.29 21.25 5.32
CA ARG A 533 5.74 21.68 3.98
C ARG A 533 7.20 22.19 3.91
N ASN A 534 7.92 22.28 5.03
CA ASN A 534 9.28 22.77 5.11
C ASN A 534 10.30 21.64 5.33
N ASN A 535 10.32 20.61 4.50
CA ASN A 535 11.48 19.73 4.40
C ASN A 535 12.60 20.41 3.59
N SER A 536 13.15 21.50 4.14
CA SER A 536 14.33 22.20 3.58
C SER A 536 15.64 21.43 3.78
N ASN A 537 15.61 20.30 4.49
CA ASN A 537 16.78 19.48 4.84
C ASN A 537 17.04 18.30 3.92
N PHE A 538 16.21 18.06 2.92
CA PHE A 538 16.66 17.20 1.83
C PHE A 538 17.85 17.87 1.16
N PRO A 539 18.98 17.17 0.93
CA PRO A 539 19.91 17.60 -0.09
C PRO A 539 19.06 17.81 -1.34
N ARG A 540 18.98 19.04 -1.84
CA ARG A 540 18.07 19.43 -2.94
C ARG A 540 18.20 18.42 -4.08
N GLN A 541 17.49 17.31 -3.98
CA GLN A 541 16.99 16.62 -5.13
C GLN A 541 16.16 17.69 -5.84
N GLN A 542 16.54 18.01 -7.06
CA GLN A 542 15.99 19.10 -7.84
C GLN A 542 14.48 19.15 -7.56
N ARG A 543 13.99 20.29 -7.05
CA ARG A 543 12.57 20.52 -6.88
C ARG A 543 11.95 20.01 -8.16
N ARG A 544 11.10 18.98 -8.08
CA ARG A 544 10.25 18.62 -9.22
C ARG A 544 9.62 19.93 -9.66
N PRO A 545 9.76 20.36 -10.92
CA PRO A 545 9.08 21.55 -11.38
C PRO A 545 7.62 21.36 -10.99
N ASP A 546 7.02 22.36 -10.34
CA ASP A 546 5.61 22.34 -9.97
C ASP A 546 4.84 21.84 -11.19
N TRP A 547 4.22 20.68 -11.06
CA TRP A 547 3.40 20.11 -12.12
C TRP A 547 2.10 20.94 -12.18
N ARG A 548 2.16 22.06 -12.89
CA ARG A 548 0.97 22.77 -13.34
C ARG A 548 0.53 22.07 -14.62
N GLY A 549 -0.61 21.38 -14.51
CA GLY A 549 -1.24 20.64 -15.59
C GLY A 549 -1.12 21.34 -16.94
N GLY A 550 -0.81 20.56 -17.97
CA GLY A 550 -0.64 21.02 -19.32
C GLY A 550 -1.80 21.90 -19.77
N GLN A 551 -1.52 23.18 -20.01
CA GLN A 551 -2.48 24.09 -20.58
C GLN A 551 -2.83 23.63 -22.00
N MET A 552 -4.02 23.07 -22.17
CA MET A 552 -4.72 23.16 -23.45
C MET A 552 -5.20 24.61 -23.62
N GLY A 553 -4.68 25.24 -24.63
CA GLY A 553 -4.97 26.51 -25.27
C GLY A 553 -6.04 27.42 -24.63
N LYS A 554 -5.63 28.52 -24.03
CA LYS A 554 -6.44 29.74 -23.96
C LYS A 554 -5.85 30.80 -24.88
N LYS A 555 -6.55 31.07 -25.97
CA LYS A 555 -6.48 32.34 -26.65
C LYS A 555 -7.30 33.36 -25.84
N GLY A 556 -6.64 34.42 -25.49
CA GLY A 556 -7.11 35.80 -25.34
C GLY A 556 -8.29 36.11 -24.43
N ASN A 557 -8.07 36.83 -23.34
CA ASN A 557 -8.58 38.21 -23.23
C ASN A 557 -7.84 39.00 -22.13
N GLN A 558 -7.45 40.21 -22.45
CA GLN A 558 -6.87 41.20 -21.53
C GLN A 558 -7.99 41.93 -20.77
N ASN A 559 -7.62 42.42 -19.60
CA ASN A 559 -8.29 43.41 -18.76
C ASN A 559 -9.33 42.87 -17.76
N VAL A 560 -8.92 42.75 -16.49
CA VAL A 560 -9.67 43.29 -15.34
C VAL A 560 -8.68 43.77 -14.29
N GLY A 561 -8.87 44.99 -13.84
CA GLY A 561 -7.98 45.74 -13.02
C GLY A 561 -8.04 45.47 -11.50
N ASN A 562 -7.06 46.02 -10.83
CA ASN A 562 -6.88 46.32 -9.42
C ASN A 562 -8.05 46.05 -8.48
N GLY A 563 -8.01 44.97 -7.73
CA GLY A 563 -8.89 44.69 -6.59
C GLY A 563 -8.32 43.81 -5.50
N ASN A 564 -7.19 43.13 -5.74
CA ASN A 564 -6.71 42.05 -4.88
C ASN A 564 -5.47 42.34 -3.98
N ALA A 565 -5.02 43.58 -3.86
CA ALA A 565 -3.83 43.89 -3.07
C ALA A 565 -4.06 43.81 -1.55
N LYS A 566 -5.29 44.12 -1.07
CA LYS A 566 -5.59 44.01 0.37
C LYS A 566 -5.81 42.61 0.86
N ALA A 567 -6.49 41.78 0.09
CA ALA A 567 -6.71 40.37 0.45
C ALA A 567 -5.42 39.54 0.49
N GLN A 568 -4.49 39.86 -0.40
CA GLN A 568 -3.14 39.21 -0.40
C GLN A 568 -2.26 39.67 0.78
N GLN A 569 -2.41 40.90 1.29
CA GLN A 569 -1.68 41.38 2.48
C GLN A 569 -2.24 40.77 3.78
N GLU A 570 -3.53 40.57 3.91
CA GLU A 570 -4.15 39.89 5.08
C GLU A 570 -3.81 38.39 5.10
N GLU A 571 -3.73 37.73 3.93
CA GLU A 571 -3.30 36.33 3.82
C GLU A 571 -1.79 36.15 4.12
N HIS A 572 -0.96 37.15 3.84
CA HIS A 572 0.47 37.12 4.18
C HIS A 572 0.74 37.39 5.67
N GLN A 573 -0.04 38.25 6.35
CA GLN A 573 0.11 38.51 7.79
C GLN A 573 -0.33 37.32 8.64
N SER A 574 -1.33 36.53 8.21
CA SER A 574 -1.77 35.33 8.93
C SER A 574 -0.78 34.15 8.84
N LYS A 575 0.13 34.17 7.88
CA LYS A 575 1.18 33.11 7.71
C LYS A 575 2.38 33.31 8.61
N ALA A 576 2.66 34.52 9.10
CA ALA A 576 3.86 34.83 9.89
C ALA A 576 3.78 34.35 11.34
N ASP A 577 2.58 34.12 11.89
CA ASP A 577 2.37 33.74 13.31
C ASP A 577 2.12 32.23 13.51
N ARG A 578 2.15 31.40 12.44
CA ARG A 578 1.95 29.95 12.57
C ARG A 578 3.25 29.27 13.00
N LYS A 579 3.20 28.50 14.09
CA LYS A 579 4.29 27.58 14.43
C LYS A 579 4.57 26.70 13.21
N PRO A 580 5.86 26.52 12.84
CA PRO A 580 6.21 25.60 11.75
C PRO A 580 5.69 24.19 12.12
N LEU A 581 5.01 23.54 11.19
CA LEU A 581 4.59 22.15 11.37
C LEU A 581 5.82 21.25 11.43
N PRO A 582 5.80 20.19 12.27
CA PRO A 582 6.88 19.22 12.32
C PRO A 582 7.04 18.55 10.95
N ALA A 583 8.25 18.07 10.64
CA ALA A 583 8.56 17.48 9.34
C ALA A 583 7.77 16.19 9.08
N TYR A 584 7.55 15.37 10.12
CA TYR A 584 6.70 14.18 10.08
C TYR A 584 6.04 13.99 11.45
N TYR A 585 4.74 13.78 11.49
CA TYR A 585 3.98 13.74 12.74
C TYR A 585 2.72 12.88 12.61
N ILE A 586 2.23 12.41 13.77
CA ILE A 586 0.90 11.83 13.93
C ILE A 586 0.00 12.87 14.57
N ALA A 587 -1.25 12.94 14.15
CA ALA A 587 -2.23 13.90 14.62
C ALA A 587 -3.56 13.23 14.94
N LYS A 588 -4.14 13.56 16.08
CA LYS A 588 -5.48 13.11 16.50
C LYS A 588 -6.51 14.20 16.27
N TRP A 589 -7.66 13.79 15.77
CA TRP A 589 -8.82 14.66 15.62
C TRP A 589 -9.42 15.06 16.99
N ASN A 590 -9.83 16.30 17.15
CA ASN A 590 -10.38 16.84 18.39
C ASN A 590 -11.80 17.43 18.22
N GLY A 591 -12.50 17.07 17.15
CA GLY A 591 -13.83 17.59 16.80
C GLY A 591 -13.83 18.90 16.00
N LYS A 592 -12.67 19.56 15.81
CA LYS A 592 -12.55 20.83 15.07
C LYS A 592 -11.29 20.90 14.20
N GLY A 593 -10.27 20.20 14.56
CA GLY A 593 -8.97 20.15 13.91
C GLY A 593 -8.17 18.98 14.46
N CYS A 594 -6.86 19.04 14.30
CA CYS A 594 -5.96 17.96 14.75
C CYS A 594 -4.94 18.46 15.76
N ASP A 595 -4.73 17.69 16.80
CA ASP A 595 -3.66 17.90 17.77
C ASP A 595 -2.52 16.90 17.51
N PRO A 596 -1.23 17.30 17.67
CA PRO A 596 -0.14 16.37 17.48
C PRO A 596 -0.11 15.31 18.59
N VAL A 597 0.05 14.04 18.21
CA VAL A 597 0.32 12.92 19.12
C VAL A 597 1.83 12.81 19.30
N LEU A 598 2.31 13.04 20.51
CA LEU A 598 3.73 13.05 20.83
C LEU A 598 4.18 11.75 21.48
N ILE A 599 5.28 11.19 21.01
CA ILE A 599 5.95 10.05 21.63
C ILE A 599 7.01 10.56 22.59
N ASN A 600 6.88 10.30 23.90
CA ASN A 600 7.77 10.83 24.92
C ASN A 600 8.01 12.35 24.80
N GLY A 601 7.00 13.11 24.36
CA GLY A 601 7.03 14.57 24.22
C GLY A 601 7.67 15.11 22.94
N LYS A 602 7.91 14.26 21.94
CA LYS A 602 8.51 14.60 20.63
C LYS A 602 7.68 14.07 19.47
N ASN A 603 7.84 14.68 18.28
CA ASN A 603 7.31 14.13 17.03
C ASN A 603 8.23 13.03 16.48
N LEU A 604 7.72 12.24 15.53
CA LEU A 604 8.49 11.17 14.88
C LEU A 604 9.78 11.70 14.23
N SER A 605 9.69 12.82 13.53
CA SER A 605 10.86 13.45 12.87
C SER A 605 11.94 13.97 13.80
N ASP A 606 11.66 14.08 15.10
CA ASP A 606 12.67 14.45 16.11
C ASP A 606 13.57 13.28 16.52
N TYR A 607 13.25 12.08 16.03
CA TYR A 607 14.00 10.84 16.24
C TYR A 607 14.68 10.39 14.95
N GLY A 608 16.00 10.12 14.98
CA GLY A 608 16.76 9.50 13.90
C GLY A 608 16.65 10.22 12.54
N HIS A 609 16.42 11.54 12.50
CA HIS A 609 16.20 12.31 11.27
C HIS A 609 15.19 11.67 10.32
N SER A 610 14.16 11.02 10.87
CA SER A 610 13.20 10.21 10.15
C SER A 610 12.38 11.02 9.15
N ALA A 611 12.27 10.53 7.93
CA ALA A 611 11.65 11.22 6.81
C ALA A 611 10.74 10.31 5.99
N SER A 612 9.76 10.94 5.32
CA SER A 612 8.86 10.33 4.35
C SER A 612 9.59 9.99 3.05
N CYS A 613 9.34 8.84 2.46
CA CYS A 613 9.87 8.47 1.14
C CYS A 613 9.19 9.26 0.00
N ASN A 614 8.00 9.83 0.24
CA ASN A 614 7.34 10.77 -0.68
C ASN A 614 6.79 11.98 0.10
N GLY A 615 7.62 13.02 0.24
CA GLY A 615 7.30 14.21 1.04
C GLY A 615 6.05 14.99 0.60
N THR A 616 5.54 14.80 -0.62
CA THR A 616 4.32 15.48 -1.09
C THR A 616 3.06 14.82 -0.58
N LYS A 617 3.13 13.57 -0.14
CA LYS A 617 1.99 12.74 0.28
C LYS A 617 2.09 12.24 1.74
N ALA A 618 3.15 12.60 2.47
CA ALA A 618 3.46 12.09 3.81
C ALA A 618 3.56 10.56 3.87
N THR A 619 4.03 9.93 2.80
CA THR A 619 4.10 8.48 2.64
C THR A 619 5.22 7.90 3.50
N PRO A 620 4.98 6.95 4.43
CA PRO A 620 6.04 6.16 5.05
C PRO A 620 6.68 5.21 4.04
N CYS A 621 7.82 4.62 4.38
CA CYS A 621 8.34 3.49 3.59
C CYS A 621 7.40 2.28 3.69
N LEU A 622 6.81 2.06 4.87
CA LEU A 622 5.72 1.11 5.13
C LEU A 622 4.96 1.51 6.40
N GLN A 623 3.68 1.20 6.43
CA GLN A 623 2.81 1.18 7.61
C GLN A 623 2.20 -0.22 7.71
N ALA A 624 2.39 -0.91 8.83
CA ALA A 624 1.78 -2.23 9.07
C ALA A 624 1.86 -2.60 10.56
N ASP A 625 0.98 -3.51 11.02
CA ASP A 625 1.05 -4.17 12.32
C ASP A 625 2.16 -5.24 12.29
N LEU A 626 3.38 -4.84 12.64
CA LEU A 626 4.57 -5.70 12.55
C LEU A 626 4.95 -6.36 13.88
N PHE A 627 4.61 -5.74 15.01
CA PHE A 627 5.00 -6.19 16.35
C PHE A 627 3.96 -5.83 17.40
N GLY A 628 4.11 -6.43 18.57
CA GLY A 628 3.36 -6.00 19.73
C GLY A 628 1.86 -6.29 19.63
N ASP A 629 1.05 -5.35 20.05
CA ASP A 629 -0.39 -5.47 19.94
C ASP A 629 -0.90 -5.05 18.54
N TRP A 630 -2.18 -4.95 18.37
CA TRP A 630 -2.86 -4.67 17.10
C TRP A 630 -2.56 -3.28 16.50
N ARG A 631 -1.81 -2.42 17.14
CA ARG A 631 -1.49 -1.09 16.60
C ARG A 631 -0.32 -1.16 15.64
N GLU A 632 -0.34 -0.23 14.71
CA GLU A 632 0.55 -0.27 13.55
C GLU A 632 1.92 0.34 13.83
N GLU A 633 2.95 -0.18 13.20
CA GLU A 633 4.28 0.42 13.11
C GLU A 633 4.41 1.28 11.86
N LEU A 634 5.31 2.27 11.97
CA LEU A 634 5.73 3.12 10.86
C LEU A 634 7.21 2.91 10.56
N ILE A 635 7.52 2.56 9.32
CA ILE A 635 8.88 2.52 8.81
C ILE A 635 9.17 3.81 8.07
N LEU A 636 10.17 4.56 8.56
CA LEU A 636 10.70 5.77 7.94
C LEU A 636 12.19 5.58 7.70
N PHE A 637 12.79 6.32 6.75
CA PHE A 637 14.23 6.26 6.57
C PHE A 637 14.94 7.43 7.27
N ASP A 638 16.20 7.21 7.67
CA ASP A 638 17.06 8.28 8.17
C ASP A 638 17.56 9.13 6.99
N SER A 639 17.09 10.37 6.91
CA SER A 639 17.44 11.29 5.83
C SER A 639 18.84 11.89 5.95
N SER A 640 19.53 11.72 7.07
CA SER A 640 20.87 12.24 7.27
C SER A 640 21.95 11.43 6.56
N ASP A 641 21.74 10.10 6.44
CA ASP A 641 22.71 9.18 5.82
C ASP A 641 22.12 8.30 4.73
N CYS A 642 20.78 8.16 4.68
CA CYS A 642 20.06 7.22 3.81
C CYS A 642 20.56 5.77 3.95
N ALA A 643 21.04 5.40 5.14
CA ALA A 643 21.62 4.09 5.44
C ALA A 643 20.94 3.41 6.64
N HIS A 644 19.80 3.92 7.10
CA HIS A 644 19.01 3.30 8.15
C HIS A 644 17.53 3.38 7.85
N LEU A 645 16.79 2.36 8.27
CA LEU A 645 15.33 2.39 8.45
C LEU A 645 15.03 2.51 9.94
N ASN A 646 14.14 3.43 10.29
CA ASN A 646 13.65 3.64 11.64
C ASN A 646 12.22 3.10 11.73
N ILE A 647 12.03 2.03 12.50
CA ILE A 647 10.71 1.43 12.77
C ILE A 647 10.20 1.99 14.08
N PHE A 648 9.09 2.71 14.02
CA PHE A 648 8.43 3.28 15.19
C PHE A 648 7.27 2.39 15.62
N SER A 649 7.19 2.13 16.93
CA SER A 649 6.04 1.51 17.58
C SER A 649 5.52 2.43 18.67
N THR A 650 4.21 2.37 18.93
CA THR A 650 3.60 3.15 20.01
C THR A 650 4.07 2.68 21.38
N ASN A 651 4.09 3.58 22.35
CA ASN A 651 4.31 3.26 23.76
C ASN A 651 3.17 3.75 24.67
N ILE A 652 2.00 3.95 24.10
CA ILE A 652 0.75 4.33 24.77
C ILE A 652 -0.02 3.05 25.08
N PRO A 653 -0.36 2.74 26.34
CA PRO A 653 -1.14 1.54 26.69
C PRO A 653 -2.56 1.60 26.12
N THR A 654 -3.09 0.44 25.69
CA THR A 654 -4.49 0.27 25.28
C THR A 654 -5.24 -0.65 26.25
N PRO A 655 -6.55 -0.44 26.51
CA PRO A 655 -7.38 -1.40 27.22
C PRO A 655 -7.93 -2.51 26.29
N HIS A 656 -7.81 -2.37 24.99
CA HIS A 656 -8.46 -3.24 24.01
C HIS A 656 -7.59 -4.43 23.62
N ARG A 657 -8.26 -5.56 23.38
CA ARG A 657 -7.67 -6.79 22.87
C ARG A 657 -8.25 -7.06 21.50
N VAL A 658 -7.41 -6.97 20.50
CA VAL A 658 -7.76 -7.18 19.10
C VAL A 658 -6.74 -8.17 18.51
N PRO A 659 -7.13 -9.10 17.65
CA PRO A 659 -6.16 -9.90 16.90
C PRO A 659 -5.25 -9.00 16.07
N THR A 660 -4.03 -9.49 15.79
CA THR A 660 -3.15 -8.76 14.86
C THR A 660 -3.90 -8.43 13.59
N LEU A 661 -3.79 -7.20 13.14
CA LEU A 661 -4.45 -6.72 11.92
C LEU A 661 -3.96 -7.47 10.68
N MET A 662 -2.75 -8.05 10.74
CA MET A 662 -2.20 -8.90 9.67
C MET A 662 -3.02 -10.19 9.45
N HIS A 663 -3.89 -10.57 10.38
CA HIS A 663 -4.85 -11.65 10.22
C HIS A 663 -6.23 -11.20 9.69
N ASP A 664 -6.43 -9.90 9.45
CA ASP A 664 -7.54 -9.41 8.65
C ASP A 664 -7.17 -9.44 7.17
N HIS A 665 -8.00 -10.07 6.35
CA HIS A 665 -7.70 -10.29 4.95
C HIS A 665 -7.53 -8.97 4.17
N VAL A 666 -8.46 -8.04 4.31
CA VAL A 666 -8.43 -6.74 3.61
C VAL A 666 -7.18 -5.96 4.00
N TYR A 667 -6.86 -5.96 5.31
CA TYR A 667 -5.68 -5.30 5.83
C TYR A 667 -4.39 -5.91 5.28
N ARG A 668 -4.27 -7.24 5.32
CA ARG A 668 -3.06 -7.94 4.84
C ARG A 668 -2.83 -7.74 3.33
N MET A 669 -3.90 -7.78 2.53
CA MET A 669 -3.82 -7.41 1.11
C MET A 669 -3.41 -5.94 0.96
N GLY A 670 -3.93 -5.05 1.82
CA GLY A 670 -3.54 -3.65 1.91
C GLY A 670 -2.05 -3.45 2.13
N VAL A 671 -1.44 -4.19 3.05
CA VAL A 671 0.01 -4.17 3.29
C VAL A 671 0.78 -4.64 2.05
N ALA A 672 0.31 -5.68 1.36
CA ALA A 672 0.98 -6.22 0.17
C ALA A 672 0.96 -5.26 -1.02
N TRP A 673 -0.12 -4.49 -1.24
CA TRP A 673 -0.18 -3.52 -2.34
C TRP A 673 0.21 -2.09 -1.93
N GLN A 674 0.53 -1.81 -0.66
CA GLN A 674 0.84 -0.45 -0.19
C GLN A 674 1.95 0.24 -0.99
N ASN A 675 2.95 -0.49 -1.45
CA ASN A 675 4.12 0.04 -2.17
C ASN A 675 3.83 0.45 -3.63
N VAL A 676 2.61 0.25 -4.14
CA VAL A 676 2.32 0.52 -5.55
C VAL A 676 2.07 2.00 -5.80
N SER A 677 2.76 2.54 -6.79
CA SER A 677 2.61 3.87 -7.38
C SER A 677 2.47 4.99 -6.35
N TYR A 678 1.25 5.41 -6.00
CA TYR A 678 0.99 6.39 -4.94
C TYR A 678 0.46 5.65 -3.72
N ASN A 679 1.39 5.25 -2.84
CA ASN A 679 1.09 4.49 -1.63
C ASN A 679 -0.15 5.01 -0.90
N GLN A 680 -1.02 4.07 -0.49
CA GLN A 680 -2.21 4.33 0.31
C GLN A 680 -2.16 3.44 1.57
N PRO A 681 -2.75 3.87 2.70
CA PRO A 681 -2.72 3.07 3.93
C PRO A 681 -3.55 1.78 3.77
N PRO A 682 -3.16 0.69 4.44
CA PRO A 682 -4.01 -0.49 4.55
C PRO A 682 -5.24 -0.17 5.41
N HIS A 683 -6.36 -0.85 5.20
CA HIS A 683 -7.60 -0.72 5.96
C HIS A 683 -8.13 -2.07 6.40
N LEU A 684 -8.91 -2.09 7.49
CA LEU A 684 -9.62 -3.29 7.96
C LEU A 684 -10.84 -3.61 7.09
N GLY A 685 -11.16 -4.90 7.00
CA GLY A 685 -12.41 -5.38 6.40
C GLY A 685 -13.62 -5.31 7.33
N TYR A 686 -13.48 -4.68 8.50
CA TYR A 686 -14.53 -4.55 9.50
C TYR A 686 -14.38 -3.25 10.33
N TYR A 687 -15.48 -2.82 10.94
CA TYR A 687 -15.50 -1.63 11.80
C TYR A 687 -14.96 -1.93 13.20
N LEU A 688 -13.77 -1.48 13.52
CA LEU A 688 -13.06 -1.78 14.76
C LEU A 688 -13.80 -1.35 16.05
N PRO A 689 -14.47 -0.17 16.13
CA PRO A 689 -15.19 0.23 17.33
C PRO A 689 -16.30 -0.75 17.74
N ASP A 690 -16.91 -1.46 16.80
CA ASP A 690 -17.89 -2.50 17.14
C ASP A 690 -17.25 -3.82 17.59
N TYR A 691 -16.08 -4.13 17.05
CA TYR A 691 -15.33 -5.31 17.49
C TYR A 691 -14.93 -5.23 18.96
N VAL A 692 -14.42 -4.07 19.40
CA VAL A 692 -13.94 -3.87 20.79
C VAL A 692 -15.07 -3.68 21.82
N LYS A 693 -16.30 -3.44 21.38
CA LYS A 693 -17.49 -3.37 22.27
C LYS A 693 -18.07 -4.74 22.63
N LYS A 694 -17.75 -5.78 21.87
CA LYS A 694 -18.21 -7.16 22.09
C LYS A 694 -17.38 -7.87 23.14
#